data_ce8983d4c358b37b32394393db3b1283
#
_entry.id   ce8983d4c358b37b32394393db3b1283
#
_cell.length_a   1.000
_cell.length_b   1.000
_cell.length_c   1.000
_cell.angle_alpha   90.00
_cell.angle_beta   90.00
_cell.angle_gamma   90.00
#
_symmetry.space_group_name_H-M   'P 1'
#
loop_
_entity.id
_entity.type
_entity.pdbx_description
1 polymer ?
#
loop_
_entity_poly.entity_id
_entity_poly.type
_entity_poly.pdbx_seq_one_letter_code
_entity_poly.pdbx_strand_id
1 'polypeptide(L)'
;AMGAYLDNPSIAQGIANNFGLTPAQFRDFGIVNLYPGALGPISTTPIVSVRGDRNIVEVEQSQMRFVAGIGGDIPFMNFGSVEDWSFDAYISYSLSEGKSTRYGVREDRLEYALGYYSTTSTPCENDVGASLRSDATAGCVPVNMYAPSLYPVGEVVGDFGSAAERNYLFDSRNFDTEYEQIVASAYVTGDILELPAGEVALGLGVEVRFDDISSDPDAVAAEGLFWGFFSDKGAQGDRQVNEIFAEIEIPLLANVPLATELNVNLSGRITDDEYYGTNTTESVKIGWRPVEPLLIRGTWGTAFRAPNLRELFLAGSTGFTNVADPCYVPDGALDQLTGAYVPENDNRDPQILANCAATGVDPRLANNNGFNTFSVEVQQGGSLELDPEESESWTVGFAYEQDFSNKFDLSLGMTYYEIDITNTVIEPSTGFIISDCYTDEAGTGASVFCGRITRDLSDPTNPQIVFMDLGFINRDQEVARGVDYNVFFRDTINVGVPLDFSANLTASKLLERSTEFTNPDGSVDRETYQGEWGFPEWQAQLALRLTWDRWTATWETRFLDSVDSDVENIDPFDSIAGLSDTCFGPPNDVLCRDYAKADDYFLHSTSLFYDADSWTIGAGVRNVFDKEPPVVDGSEVLSYSNTPIGYGYDLQGRTFFFDVVYRMGGS
;
A
#
# COMPACT_ATOMS: atom_id res chain seq x y z
N ALA A 1 -11.86 41.47 -8.86
CA ALA A 1 -11.79 40.02 -9.14
C ALA A 1 -13.19 39.41 -9.34
N MET A 2 -14.10 39.56 -8.38
CA MET A 2 -15.43 38.92 -8.45
C MET A 2 -16.26 39.42 -9.65
N GLY A 3 -16.20 40.72 -10.01
CA GLY A 3 -16.88 41.26 -11.20
C GLY A 3 -16.40 40.58 -12.48
N ALA A 4 -15.08 40.49 -12.68
CA ALA A 4 -14.50 39.85 -13.86
C ALA A 4 -14.83 38.36 -13.91
N TYR A 5 -14.87 37.63 -12.77
CA TYR A 5 -15.27 36.24 -12.66
C TYR A 5 -16.74 36.07 -13.08
N LEU A 6 -17.64 36.85 -12.52
CA LEU A 6 -19.08 36.75 -12.82
C LEU A 6 -19.43 37.21 -14.25
N ASP A 7 -18.59 38.04 -14.86
CA ASP A 7 -18.74 38.47 -16.25
C ASP A 7 -18.18 37.45 -17.28
N ASN A 8 -17.51 36.40 -16.83
CA ASN A 8 -17.10 35.30 -17.72
C ASN A 8 -18.33 34.64 -18.34
N PRO A 9 -18.43 34.51 -19.68
CA PRO A 9 -19.62 34.00 -20.36
C PRO A 9 -20.04 32.59 -19.90
N SER A 10 -19.08 31.70 -19.61
CA SER A 10 -19.38 30.33 -19.17
C SER A 10 -19.97 30.31 -17.77
N ILE A 11 -19.46 31.14 -16.87
CA ILE A 11 -19.95 31.28 -15.49
C ILE A 11 -21.30 31.97 -15.48
N ALA A 12 -21.46 33.04 -16.25
CA ALA A 12 -22.73 33.75 -16.43
C ALA A 12 -23.82 32.81 -16.95
N GLN A 13 -23.49 31.91 -17.91
CA GLN A 13 -24.42 30.91 -18.41
C GLN A 13 -24.74 29.84 -17.35
N GLY A 14 -23.77 29.42 -16.56
CA GLY A 14 -23.98 28.47 -15.44
C GLY A 14 -24.91 29.07 -14.37
N ILE A 15 -24.71 30.33 -13.99
CA ILE A 15 -25.59 31.05 -13.06
C ILE A 15 -27.02 31.14 -13.61
N ALA A 16 -27.17 31.50 -14.89
CA ALA A 16 -28.48 31.58 -15.53
C ALA A 16 -29.20 30.22 -15.57
N ASN A 17 -28.45 29.12 -15.88
CA ASN A 17 -29.01 27.79 -15.99
C ASN A 17 -29.45 27.22 -14.62
N ASN A 18 -28.64 27.42 -13.59
CA ASN A 18 -28.88 26.82 -12.29
C ASN A 18 -29.76 27.65 -11.35
N PHE A 19 -29.71 28.97 -11.47
CA PHE A 19 -30.41 29.88 -10.55
C PHE A 19 -31.41 30.79 -11.24
N GLY A 20 -31.43 30.87 -12.57
CA GLY A 20 -32.28 31.78 -13.32
C GLY A 20 -31.95 33.27 -13.09
N LEU A 21 -30.74 33.58 -12.63
CA LEU A 21 -30.28 34.92 -12.26
C LEU A 21 -29.25 35.44 -13.26
N THR A 22 -29.16 36.74 -13.40
CA THR A 22 -27.98 37.39 -14.03
C THR A 22 -26.80 37.40 -13.07
N PRO A 23 -25.54 37.52 -13.54
CA PRO A 23 -24.36 37.60 -12.66
C PRO A 23 -24.46 38.72 -11.60
N ALA A 24 -25.03 39.88 -11.95
CA ALA A 24 -25.26 40.98 -11.01
C ALA A 24 -26.30 40.59 -9.93
N GLN A 25 -27.42 40.01 -10.34
CA GLN A 25 -28.45 39.53 -9.39
C GLN A 25 -27.92 38.42 -8.49
N PHE A 26 -27.11 37.47 -9.02
CA PHE A 26 -26.50 36.43 -8.24
C PHE A 26 -25.51 36.98 -7.20
N ARG A 27 -24.65 37.92 -7.60
CA ARG A 27 -23.76 38.62 -6.70
C ARG A 27 -24.52 39.30 -5.56
N ASP A 28 -25.51 40.09 -5.90
CA ASP A 28 -26.27 40.86 -4.92
C ASP A 28 -27.08 39.93 -3.98
N PHE A 29 -27.67 38.85 -4.53
CA PHE A 29 -28.38 37.80 -3.77
C PHE A 29 -27.41 37.00 -2.87
N GLY A 30 -26.30 36.52 -3.42
CA GLY A 30 -25.32 35.72 -2.71
C GLY A 30 -24.67 36.47 -1.55
N ILE A 31 -24.22 37.70 -1.79
CA ILE A 31 -23.59 38.51 -0.74
C ILE A 31 -24.55 38.84 0.40
N VAL A 32 -25.79 39.22 0.07
CA VAL A 32 -26.75 39.65 1.08
C VAL A 32 -27.38 38.50 1.85
N ASN A 33 -27.60 37.36 1.20
CA ASN A 33 -28.35 36.23 1.82
C ASN A 33 -27.46 35.12 2.37
N LEU A 34 -26.29 34.85 1.76
CA LEU A 34 -25.35 33.85 2.23
C LEU A 34 -24.36 34.40 3.26
N TYR A 35 -24.06 35.67 3.18
CA TYR A 35 -23.13 36.34 4.10
C TYR A 35 -23.72 37.66 4.63
N PRO A 36 -24.79 37.57 5.47
CA PRO A 36 -25.41 38.79 6.05
C PRO A 36 -24.40 39.53 6.91
N GLY A 37 -24.09 40.76 6.53
CA GLY A 37 -23.11 41.60 7.24
C GLY A 37 -21.71 41.62 6.61
N ALA A 38 -21.44 40.93 5.51
CA ALA A 38 -20.17 41.03 4.77
C ALA A 38 -20.05 42.42 4.11
N LEU A 39 -19.20 43.26 4.66
CA LEU A 39 -18.96 44.65 4.18
C LEU A 39 -17.66 44.76 3.35
N GLY A 40 -16.98 43.64 3.04
CA GLY A 40 -15.70 43.59 2.36
C GLY A 40 -15.70 42.80 1.05
N PRO A 41 -14.60 42.86 0.31
CA PRO A 41 -14.44 41.99 -0.89
C PRO A 41 -14.47 40.53 -0.52
N ILE A 42 -15.29 39.75 -1.23
CA ILE A 42 -15.33 38.29 -1.09
C ILE A 42 -14.18 37.74 -1.93
N SER A 43 -13.31 36.93 -1.29
CA SER A 43 -12.30 36.17 -1.98
C SER A 43 -12.96 34.97 -2.70
N THR A 44 -12.64 34.76 -3.97
CA THR A 44 -13.10 33.63 -4.75
C THR A 44 -11.89 32.87 -5.28
N THR A 45 -11.89 31.55 -5.10
CA THR A 45 -10.86 30.65 -5.66
C THR A 45 -11.46 29.94 -6.87
N PRO A 46 -11.03 30.27 -8.09
CA PRO A 46 -11.48 29.53 -9.28
C PRO A 46 -10.84 28.13 -9.29
N ILE A 47 -11.67 27.11 -9.44
CA ILE A 47 -11.22 25.72 -9.62
C ILE A 47 -11.40 25.38 -11.09
N VAL A 48 -10.31 25.01 -11.75
CA VAL A 48 -10.30 24.64 -13.17
C VAL A 48 -9.58 23.33 -13.40
N SER A 49 -10.07 22.54 -14.35
CA SER A 49 -9.38 21.37 -14.87
C SER A 49 -8.79 21.72 -16.23
N VAL A 50 -7.49 21.63 -16.35
CA VAL A 50 -6.76 22.03 -17.56
C VAL A 50 -6.30 20.78 -18.32
N ARG A 51 -6.52 20.75 -19.64
CA ARG A 51 -6.14 19.64 -20.50
C ARG A 51 -4.64 19.35 -20.41
N GLY A 52 -4.29 18.09 -20.14
CA GLY A 52 -2.90 17.63 -20.05
C GLY A 52 -2.18 18.05 -18.78
N ASP A 53 -2.87 18.64 -17.78
CA ASP A 53 -2.28 18.89 -16.48
C ASP A 53 -2.27 17.60 -15.66
N ARG A 54 -1.11 17.24 -15.12
CA ARG A 54 -0.86 16.12 -14.19
C ARG A 54 -1.39 14.72 -14.59
N ASN A 55 -2.13 14.61 -15.68
CA ASN A 55 -2.80 13.38 -16.06
C ASN A 55 -1.98 12.48 -17.00
N ILE A 56 -0.87 13.00 -17.53
CA ILE A 56 0.01 12.26 -18.43
C ILE A 56 1.32 11.99 -17.70
N VAL A 57 1.60 10.69 -17.51
CA VAL A 57 2.87 10.19 -17.00
C VAL A 57 3.39 9.17 -17.98
N GLU A 58 4.58 9.38 -18.46
CA GLU A 58 5.32 8.43 -19.29
C GLU A 58 6.34 7.73 -18.40
N VAL A 59 6.30 6.40 -18.35
CA VAL A 59 7.23 5.58 -17.59
C VAL A 59 7.92 4.63 -18.55
N GLU A 60 9.21 4.73 -18.60
CA GLU A 60 10.07 3.80 -19.33
C GLU A 60 10.85 2.98 -18.31
N GLN A 61 10.87 1.66 -18.48
CA GLN A 61 11.66 0.77 -17.63
C GLN A 61 12.44 -0.20 -18.51
N SER A 62 13.70 -0.37 -18.19
CA SER A 62 14.54 -1.42 -18.78
C SER A 62 15.21 -2.24 -17.67
N GLN A 63 15.36 -3.53 -17.93
CA GLN A 63 16.09 -4.42 -17.04
C GLN A 63 16.99 -5.34 -17.87
N MET A 64 18.24 -5.41 -17.44
CA MET A 64 19.22 -6.29 -18.02
C MET A 64 19.82 -7.16 -16.90
N ARG A 65 19.95 -8.46 -17.17
CA ARG A 65 20.58 -9.38 -16.24
C ARG A 65 21.51 -10.33 -16.99
N PHE A 66 22.73 -10.44 -16.50
CA PHE A 66 23.71 -11.46 -16.92
C PHE A 66 23.96 -12.42 -15.78
N VAL A 67 23.97 -13.71 -16.09
CA VAL A 67 24.33 -14.76 -15.14
C VAL A 67 25.33 -15.66 -15.82
N ALA A 68 26.45 -15.91 -15.15
CA ALA A 68 27.44 -16.89 -15.55
C ALA A 68 27.72 -17.81 -14.37
N GLY A 69 27.68 -19.11 -14.58
CA GLY A 69 27.91 -20.08 -13.55
C GLY A 69 28.72 -21.28 -14.03
N ILE A 70 29.27 -21.98 -13.08
CA ILE A 70 29.96 -23.25 -13.26
C ILE A 70 29.54 -24.21 -12.16
N GLY A 71 29.19 -25.42 -12.54
CA GLY A 71 28.84 -26.48 -11.58
C GLY A 71 29.38 -27.82 -12.06
N GLY A 72 29.55 -28.74 -11.15
CA GLY A 72 30.01 -30.08 -11.46
C GLY A 72 30.28 -30.93 -10.23
N ASP A 73 30.55 -32.20 -10.48
CA ASP A 73 30.87 -33.17 -9.43
C ASP A 73 32.29 -32.96 -8.91
N ILE A 74 32.48 -33.32 -7.61
CA ILE A 74 33.79 -33.26 -6.93
C ILE A 74 34.22 -34.69 -6.54
N PRO A 75 34.56 -35.54 -7.49
CA PRO A 75 34.80 -36.98 -7.23
C PRO A 75 36.00 -37.25 -6.31
N PHE A 76 36.92 -36.32 -6.11
CA PHE A 76 38.05 -36.47 -5.18
C PHE A 76 37.62 -36.32 -3.69
N MET A 77 36.41 -35.82 -3.44
CA MET A 77 35.80 -35.76 -2.08
C MET A 77 35.01 -37.05 -1.77
N ASN A 78 34.76 -37.89 -2.74
CA ASN A 78 34.07 -39.15 -2.53
C ASN A 78 35.04 -40.22 -1.96
N PHE A 79 34.77 -40.67 -0.72
CA PHE A 79 35.56 -41.76 -0.07
C PHE A 79 34.71 -42.52 0.95
N GLY A 80 34.68 -43.84 0.84
CA GLY A 80 33.86 -44.70 1.68
C GLY A 80 32.39 -44.60 1.39
N SER A 81 31.57 -44.24 2.38
CA SER A 81 30.15 -43.93 2.28
C SER A 81 29.88 -42.43 2.06
N VAL A 82 30.93 -41.61 1.84
CA VAL A 82 30.83 -40.18 1.55
C VAL A 82 30.86 -40.01 0.04
N GLU A 83 29.73 -39.73 -0.57
CA GLU A 83 29.58 -39.69 -2.04
C GLU A 83 28.82 -38.44 -2.47
N ASP A 84 28.61 -38.32 -3.78
CA ASP A 84 27.76 -37.32 -4.43
C ASP A 84 28.11 -35.85 -4.17
N TRP A 85 29.41 -35.58 -3.90
CA TRP A 85 29.85 -34.21 -3.75
C TRP A 85 29.82 -33.48 -5.07
N SER A 86 29.11 -32.35 -5.07
CA SER A 86 28.98 -31.43 -6.19
C SER A 86 29.17 -29.99 -5.73
N PHE A 87 29.48 -29.13 -6.67
CA PHE A 87 29.55 -27.68 -6.44
C PHE A 87 28.77 -26.93 -7.50
N ASP A 88 28.26 -25.77 -7.11
CA ASP A 88 27.75 -24.76 -8.03
C ASP A 88 28.26 -23.39 -7.60
N ALA A 89 28.66 -22.57 -8.56
CA ALA A 89 29.10 -21.21 -8.34
C ALA A 89 28.61 -20.32 -9.48
N TYR A 90 28.09 -19.16 -9.14
CA TYR A 90 27.64 -18.22 -10.13
C TYR A 90 27.96 -16.77 -9.74
N ILE A 91 28.02 -15.93 -10.75
CA ILE A 91 27.98 -14.49 -10.65
C ILE A 91 26.80 -13.95 -11.46
N SER A 92 26.04 -13.05 -10.88
CA SER A 92 24.94 -12.34 -11.52
C SER A 92 25.19 -10.84 -11.47
N TYR A 93 24.99 -10.16 -12.58
CA TYR A 93 24.93 -8.72 -12.68
C TYR A 93 23.57 -8.32 -13.18
N SER A 94 22.90 -7.42 -12.47
CA SER A 94 21.58 -6.89 -12.84
C SER A 94 21.64 -5.37 -12.84
N LEU A 95 21.12 -4.78 -13.90
CA LEU A 95 20.92 -3.34 -14.04
C LEU A 95 19.45 -3.09 -14.36
N SER A 96 18.79 -2.24 -13.55
CA SER A 96 17.44 -1.77 -13.78
C SER A 96 17.47 -0.26 -13.93
N GLU A 97 16.98 0.24 -15.04
CA GLU A 97 16.87 1.67 -15.33
C GLU A 97 15.38 2.03 -15.41
N GLY A 98 15.00 3.13 -14.76
CA GLY A 98 13.65 3.66 -14.78
C GLY A 98 13.65 5.15 -15.08
N LYS A 99 12.82 5.58 -16.02
CA LYS A 99 12.58 6.98 -16.28
C LYS A 99 11.12 7.29 -16.15
N SER A 100 10.78 8.31 -15.33
CA SER A 100 9.43 8.81 -15.21
C SER A 100 9.38 10.27 -15.63
N THR A 101 8.53 10.58 -16.59
CA THR A 101 8.29 11.95 -17.07
C THR A 101 6.83 12.29 -16.87
N ARG A 102 6.57 13.36 -16.13
CA ARG A 102 5.23 13.90 -15.91
C ARG A 102 5.16 15.31 -16.46
N TYR A 103 4.10 15.61 -17.22
CA TYR A 103 3.84 16.95 -17.75
C TYR A 103 2.84 17.67 -16.87
N GLY A 104 3.02 19.00 -16.67
CA GLY A 104 2.11 19.79 -15.85
C GLY A 104 2.47 21.27 -15.83
N VAL A 105 1.71 22.02 -15.04
CA VAL A 105 1.86 23.47 -14.90
C VAL A 105 2.93 23.80 -13.84
N ARG A 106 3.84 24.68 -14.19
CA ARG A 106 4.83 25.26 -13.28
C ARG A 106 4.15 26.30 -12.38
N GLU A 107 4.18 26.09 -11.09
CA GLU A 107 3.58 26.99 -10.10
C GLU A 107 4.30 28.35 -10.06
N ASP A 108 5.62 28.35 -10.01
CA ASP A 108 6.45 29.55 -10.01
C ASP A 108 6.22 30.44 -11.25
N ARG A 109 6.02 29.82 -12.43
CA ARG A 109 5.67 30.54 -13.65
C ARG A 109 4.25 31.10 -13.61
N LEU A 110 3.31 30.32 -13.05
CA LEU A 110 1.92 30.74 -12.90
C LEU A 110 1.80 31.93 -11.96
N GLU A 111 2.44 31.89 -10.81
CA GLU A 111 2.46 32.99 -9.83
C GLU A 111 3.04 34.27 -10.45
N TYR A 112 4.15 34.17 -11.17
CA TYR A 112 4.77 35.29 -11.84
C TYR A 112 3.88 35.87 -12.96
N ALA A 113 3.24 35.00 -13.74
CA ALA A 113 2.31 35.39 -14.80
C ALA A 113 1.02 36.02 -14.27
N LEU A 114 0.62 35.73 -13.02
CA LEU A 114 -0.53 36.30 -12.35
C LEU A 114 -0.21 37.63 -11.63
N GLY A 115 1.07 38.03 -11.52
CA GLY A 115 1.50 39.23 -10.81
C GLY A 115 1.56 39.06 -9.29
N TYR A 116 1.76 37.85 -8.79
CA TYR A 116 1.90 37.56 -7.35
C TYR A 116 3.07 38.34 -6.72
N TYR A 117 4.14 38.55 -7.47
CA TYR A 117 5.37 39.23 -7.04
C TYR A 117 5.36 40.75 -7.37
N SER A 118 4.20 41.32 -7.67
CA SER A 118 4.03 42.76 -7.89
C SER A 118 3.12 43.37 -6.83
N THR A 119 3.53 44.50 -6.27
CA THR A 119 2.74 45.30 -5.31
C THR A 119 1.42 45.80 -5.88
N THR A 120 1.32 45.86 -7.20
CA THR A 120 0.13 46.33 -7.95
C THR A 120 -0.58 45.15 -8.65
N SER A 121 -0.18 43.91 -8.38
CA SER A 121 -0.66 42.70 -9.08
C SER A 121 -0.48 42.81 -10.61
N THR A 122 0.60 43.42 -11.06
CA THR A 122 0.94 43.53 -12.47
C THR A 122 1.57 42.22 -12.94
N PRO A 123 1.00 41.51 -13.93
CA PRO A 123 1.58 40.29 -14.48
C PRO A 123 3.01 40.47 -14.98
N CYS A 124 3.86 39.46 -14.78
CA CYS A 124 5.27 39.46 -15.22
C CYS A 124 6.14 40.59 -14.61
N GLU A 125 5.80 41.07 -13.43
CA GLU A 125 6.54 42.08 -12.70
C GLU A 125 7.00 41.52 -11.34
N ASN A 126 8.22 41.89 -10.92
CA ASN A 126 8.77 41.59 -9.60
C ASN A 126 9.30 42.88 -8.95
N ASP A 127 8.42 43.66 -8.39
CA ASP A 127 8.76 44.89 -7.65
C ASP A 127 8.84 44.70 -6.14
N VAL A 128 8.47 43.50 -5.65
CA VAL A 128 8.68 43.08 -4.24
C VAL A 128 10.11 42.59 -3.98
N GLY A 129 10.90 42.38 -5.02
CA GLY A 129 12.29 41.92 -4.89
C GLY A 129 12.44 40.47 -4.51
N ALA A 130 11.46 39.62 -4.86
CA ALA A 130 11.54 38.20 -4.65
C ALA A 130 12.68 37.55 -5.46
N SER A 131 13.35 36.56 -4.89
CA SER A 131 14.36 35.80 -5.59
C SER A 131 13.68 34.75 -6.48
N LEU A 132 13.51 35.06 -7.75
CA LEU A 132 12.88 34.19 -8.73
C LEU A 132 13.92 33.49 -9.61
N ARG A 133 13.60 32.29 -10.03
CA ARG A 133 14.41 31.52 -11.02
C ARG A 133 14.41 32.26 -12.37
N SER A 134 15.54 32.25 -13.04
CA SER A 134 15.66 32.92 -14.35
C SER A 134 14.79 32.24 -15.43
N ASP A 135 14.57 30.93 -15.34
CA ASP A 135 13.71 30.16 -16.25
C ASP A 135 12.20 30.35 -15.97
N ALA A 136 11.84 30.77 -14.77
CA ALA A 136 10.48 31.18 -14.45
C ALA A 136 10.15 32.59 -15.03
N THR A 137 11.11 33.48 -15.02
CA THR A 137 10.89 34.88 -15.47
C THR A 137 11.08 35.08 -16.98
N ALA A 138 11.91 34.22 -17.62
CA ALA A 138 12.20 34.33 -19.03
C ALA A 138 10.98 34.04 -19.92
N GLY A 139 10.67 34.99 -20.81
CA GLY A 139 9.58 34.84 -21.78
C GLY A 139 8.19 34.83 -21.16
N CYS A 140 8.03 35.43 -19.98
CA CYS A 140 6.76 35.48 -19.28
C CYS A 140 5.60 35.97 -20.16
N VAL A 141 4.51 35.24 -20.08
CA VAL A 141 3.24 35.55 -20.76
C VAL A 141 2.17 35.73 -19.69
N PRO A 142 1.53 36.94 -19.62
CA PRO A 142 0.42 37.14 -18.68
C PRO A 142 -0.70 36.12 -18.88
N VAL A 143 -1.20 35.58 -17.78
CA VAL A 143 -2.24 34.53 -17.79
C VAL A 143 -3.58 35.10 -17.30
N ASN A 144 -4.65 34.75 -18.02
CA ASN A 144 -6.01 35.11 -17.60
C ASN A 144 -6.75 33.85 -17.08
N MET A 145 -6.80 33.68 -15.75
CA MET A 145 -7.54 32.58 -15.09
C MET A 145 -9.08 32.71 -15.25
N TYR A 146 -9.58 33.79 -15.85
CA TYR A 146 -11.01 33.95 -16.17
C TYR A 146 -11.30 33.85 -17.67
N ALA A 147 -10.35 33.30 -18.43
CA ALA A 147 -10.56 33.08 -19.86
C ALA A 147 -11.73 32.12 -20.10
N PRO A 148 -12.65 32.39 -21.04
CA PRO A 148 -13.77 31.49 -21.33
C PRO A 148 -13.36 30.07 -21.71
N SER A 149 -12.17 29.88 -22.26
CA SER A 149 -11.60 28.58 -22.59
C SER A 149 -11.30 27.69 -21.39
N LEU A 150 -11.11 28.26 -20.18
CA LEU A 150 -10.93 27.50 -18.95
C LEU A 150 -12.26 26.98 -18.38
N TYR A 151 -13.40 27.53 -18.81
CA TYR A 151 -14.74 27.21 -18.30
C TYR A 151 -15.71 26.88 -19.46
N PRO A 152 -15.39 25.89 -20.30
CA PRO A 152 -16.25 25.54 -21.43
C PRO A 152 -17.59 24.97 -20.94
N VAL A 153 -18.68 25.42 -21.53
CA VAL A 153 -20.03 24.94 -21.20
C VAL A 153 -20.22 23.53 -21.78
N GLY A 154 -20.55 22.56 -20.89
CA GLY A 154 -20.81 21.18 -21.30
C GLY A 154 -19.57 20.32 -21.45
N GLU A 155 -18.40 20.84 -21.15
CA GLU A 155 -17.16 20.07 -21.06
C GLU A 155 -16.61 20.11 -19.64
N VAL A 156 -15.93 19.04 -19.21
CA VAL A 156 -15.34 18.95 -17.87
C VAL A 156 -13.94 19.57 -17.83
N VAL A 157 -13.25 19.63 -18.98
CA VAL A 157 -11.85 20.04 -19.09
C VAL A 157 -11.72 21.24 -20.01
N GLY A 158 -11.15 22.34 -19.47
CA GLY A 158 -10.80 23.55 -20.21
C GLY A 158 -9.37 23.56 -20.71
N ASP A 159 -8.94 24.73 -21.22
CA ASP A 159 -7.54 25.00 -21.56
C ASP A 159 -7.23 26.51 -21.42
N PHE A 160 -5.95 26.85 -21.32
CA PHE A 160 -5.50 28.23 -21.28
C PHE A 160 -5.91 29.03 -22.52
N GLY A 161 -6.02 30.34 -22.39
CA GLY A 161 -6.58 31.20 -23.43
C GLY A 161 -5.79 31.26 -24.74
N SER A 162 -4.51 30.90 -24.70
CA SER A 162 -3.64 30.90 -25.87
C SER A 162 -2.55 29.83 -25.79
N ALA A 163 -2.03 29.42 -26.94
CA ALA A 163 -0.88 28.54 -27.01
C ALA A 163 0.40 29.15 -26.37
N ALA A 164 0.52 30.48 -26.35
CA ALA A 164 1.62 31.18 -25.71
C ALA A 164 1.58 31.03 -24.18
N GLU A 165 0.40 31.19 -23.56
CA GLU A 165 0.19 30.95 -22.15
C GLU A 165 0.51 29.50 -21.78
N ARG A 166 -0.02 28.56 -22.56
CA ARG A 166 0.22 27.14 -22.35
C ARG A 166 1.70 26.77 -22.48
N ASN A 167 2.38 27.21 -23.52
CA ASN A 167 3.80 26.93 -23.73
C ASN A 167 4.71 27.54 -22.65
N TYR A 168 4.31 28.66 -22.08
CA TYR A 168 5.04 29.28 -20.98
C TYR A 168 4.81 28.52 -19.65
N LEU A 169 3.59 28.07 -19.37
CA LEU A 169 3.22 27.48 -18.10
C LEU A 169 3.63 26.01 -17.98
N PHE A 170 3.53 25.25 -19.07
CA PHE A 170 3.80 23.81 -19.01
C PHE A 170 5.28 23.49 -19.08
N ASP A 171 5.66 22.48 -18.33
CA ASP A 171 7.01 21.88 -18.32
C ASP A 171 6.92 20.38 -18.03
N SER A 172 8.07 19.71 -17.96
CA SER A 172 8.17 18.33 -17.51
C SER A 172 8.82 18.25 -16.12
N ARG A 173 8.45 17.23 -15.36
CA ARG A 173 9.05 16.82 -14.09
C ARG A 173 9.58 15.41 -14.32
N ASN A 174 10.89 15.21 -14.16
CA ASN A 174 11.56 13.97 -14.51
C ASN A 174 12.28 13.35 -13.33
N PHE A 175 12.29 12.00 -13.32
CA PHE A 175 13.11 11.16 -12.47
C PHE A 175 13.84 10.17 -13.34
N ASP A 176 15.15 10.07 -13.17
CA ASP A 176 15.98 9.02 -13.70
C ASP A 176 16.47 8.16 -12.53
N THR A 177 16.12 6.87 -12.54
CA THR A 177 16.45 5.93 -11.47
C THR A 177 17.26 4.78 -12.03
N GLU A 178 18.36 4.46 -11.39
CA GLU A 178 19.21 3.33 -11.68
C GLU A 178 19.37 2.46 -10.43
N TYR A 179 19.26 1.15 -10.59
CA TYR A 179 19.54 0.18 -9.54
C TYR A 179 20.45 -0.91 -10.10
N GLU A 180 21.62 -1.01 -9.53
CA GLU A 180 22.60 -2.04 -9.85
C GLU A 180 22.69 -3.08 -8.74
N GLN A 181 22.85 -4.34 -9.13
CA GLN A 181 23.10 -5.44 -8.20
C GLN A 181 24.12 -6.40 -8.77
N ILE A 182 25.11 -6.74 -7.97
CA ILE A 182 26.06 -7.83 -8.22
C ILE A 182 25.90 -8.87 -7.12
N VAL A 183 25.69 -10.14 -7.51
CA VAL A 183 25.66 -11.27 -6.60
C VAL A 183 26.69 -12.29 -7.05
N ALA A 184 27.56 -12.72 -6.16
CA ALA A 184 28.45 -13.85 -6.34
C ALA A 184 28.17 -14.89 -5.27
N SER A 185 27.82 -16.11 -5.67
CA SER A 185 27.47 -17.20 -4.77
C SER A 185 28.22 -18.48 -5.16
N ALA A 186 28.63 -19.24 -4.18
CA ALA A 186 29.20 -20.55 -4.35
C ALA A 186 28.77 -21.48 -3.22
N TYR A 187 28.36 -22.68 -3.59
CA TYR A 187 28.00 -23.72 -2.60
C TYR A 187 28.47 -25.09 -3.03
N VAL A 188 28.63 -25.96 -2.03
CA VAL A 188 28.95 -27.37 -2.20
C VAL A 188 27.94 -28.21 -1.43
N THR A 189 27.54 -29.33 -2.02
CA THR A 189 26.64 -30.30 -1.39
C THR A 189 27.18 -31.70 -1.57
N GLY A 190 26.91 -32.56 -0.61
CA GLY A 190 27.26 -33.97 -0.69
C GLY A 190 26.95 -34.74 0.59
N ASP A 191 27.06 -36.02 0.55
CA ASP A 191 26.86 -36.88 1.69
C ASP A 191 28.09 -36.91 2.58
N ILE A 192 27.86 -36.93 3.90
CA ILE A 192 28.95 -36.91 4.89
C ILE A 192 29.00 -38.20 5.75
N LEU A 193 27.88 -38.92 5.86
CA LEU A 193 27.76 -40.09 6.71
C LEU A 193 26.56 -40.92 6.29
N GLU A 194 26.69 -42.23 6.25
CA GLU A 194 25.60 -43.19 6.07
C GLU A 194 25.05 -43.67 7.41
N LEU A 195 23.75 -43.46 7.65
CA LEU A 195 22.99 -43.94 8.78
C LEU A 195 22.13 -45.16 8.34
N PRO A 196 21.62 -45.96 9.28
CA PRO A 196 20.70 -47.07 8.93
C PRO A 196 19.42 -46.64 8.22
N ALA A 197 19.07 -45.35 8.28
CA ALA A 197 17.89 -44.75 7.67
C ALA A 197 18.18 -44.08 6.31
N GLY A 198 19.42 -43.87 5.97
CA GLY A 198 19.85 -43.19 4.75
C GLY A 198 21.10 -42.34 4.95
N GLU A 199 21.48 -41.63 3.91
CA GLU A 199 22.66 -40.77 3.91
C GLU A 199 22.36 -39.40 4.55
N VAL A 200 23.35 -38.89 5.33
CA VAL A 200 23.28 -37.53 5.89
C VAL A 200 23.89 -36.57 4.89
N ALA A 201 23.05 -35.70 4.32
CA ALA A 201 23.47 -34.71 3.35
C ALA A 201 23.86 -33.38 4.05
N LEU A 202 24.94 -32.76 3.53
CA LEU A 202 25.43 -31.47 3.98
C LEU A 202 25.56 -30.51 2.81
N GLY A 203 25.03 -29.29 2.97
CA GLY A 203 25.24 -28.16 2.10
C GLY A 203 26.00 -27.04 2.83
N LEU A 204 27.03 -26.46 2.17
CA LEU A 204 27.78 -25.30 2.67
C LEU A 204 27.88 -24.28 1.55
N GLY A 205 27.64 -22.99 1.88
CA GLY A 205 27.72 -21.95 0.86
C GLY A 205 28.18 -20.62 1.39
N VAL A 206 28.61 -19.77 0.46
CA VAL A 206 28.97 -18.38 0.68
C VAL A 206 28.34 -17.52 -0.40
N GLU A 207 27.93 -16.30 -0.03
CA GLU A 207 27.38 -15.31 -0.95
C GLU A 207 27.91 -13.92 -0.62
N VAL A 208 28.13 -13.13 -1.64
CA VAL A 208 28.45 -11.71 -1.53
C VAL A 208 27.53 -10.95 -2.47
N ARG A 209 26.91 -9.90 -1.96
CA ARG A 209 26.00 -9.02 -2.71
C ARG A 209 26.40 -7.58 -2.55
N PHE A 210 26.37 -6.85 -3.67
CA PHE A 210 26.50 -5.40 -3.74
C PHE A 210 25.26 -4.84 -4.39
N ASP A 211 24.64 -3.88 -3.74
CA ASP A 211 23.48 -3.15 -4.23
C ASP A 211 23.82 -1.66 -4.29
N ASP A 212 23.42 -0.97 -5.36
CA ASP A 212 23.54 0.47 -5.50
C ASP A 212 22.24 1.05 -6.05
N ILE A 213 21.80 2.19 -5.51
CA ILE A 213 20.64 2.94 -6.01
C ILE A 213 21.00 4.39 -6.24
N SER A 214 20.63 4.90 -7.41
CA SER A 214 20.63 6.32 -7.73
C SER A 214 19.28 6.69 -8.32
N SER A 215 18.54 7.58 -7.67
CA SER A 215 17.28 8.13 -8.17
C SER A 215 17.41 9.65 -8.18
N ASP A 216 17.61 10.22 -9.37
CA ASP A 216 17.91 11.62 -9.57
C ASP A 216 16.69 12.37 -10.13
N PRO A 217 16.06 13.25 -9.34
CA PRO A 217 15.04 14.17 -9.81
C PRO A 217 15.67 15.33 -10.58
N ASP A 218 15.00 15.82 -11.62
CA ASP A 218 15.39 17.08 -12.24
C ASP A 218 15.12 18.29 -11.30
N ALA A 219 15.55 19.48 -11.69
CA ALA A 219 15.36 20.69 -10.87
C ALA A 219 13.91 21.02 -10.61
N VAL A 220 12.99 20.64 -11.52
CA VAL A 220 11.55 20.86 -11.36
C VAL A 220 10.99 19.97 -10.26
N ALA A 221 11.42 18.71 -10.22
CA ALA A 221 11.06 17.77 -9.17
C ALA A 221 11.74 18.12 -7.83
N ALA A 222 13.05 18.36 -7.86
CA ALA A 222 13.85 18.61 -6.67
C ALA A 222 13.45 19.87 -5.89
N GLU A 223 12.94 20.88 -6.59
CA GLU A 223 12.49 22.14 -5.98
C GLU A 223 10.97 22.23 -5.83
N GLY A 224 10.22 21.20 -6.23
CA GLY A 224 8.75 21.17 -6.09
C GLY A 224 8.04 22.23 -6.92
N LEU A 225 8.48 22.50 -8.14
CA LEU A 225 8.01 23.62 -8.95
C LEU A 225 6.69 23.37 -9.70
N PHE A 226 6.12 22.18 -9.62
CA PHE A 226 4.84 21.86 -10.24
C PHE A 226 3.66 22.18 -9.32
N TRP A 227 2.62 22.76 -9.89
CA TRP A 227 1.36 23.00 -9.19
C TRP A 227 0.81 21.70 -8.58
N GLY A 228 0.68 21.68 -7.25
CA GLY A 228 0.18 20.53 -6.48
C GLY A 228 1.15 19.35 -6.42
N PHE A 229 2.44 19.57 -6.65
CA PHE A 229 3.53 18.66 -6.35
C PHE A 229 4.60 19.37 -5.54
N PHE A 230 5.31 18.61 -4.73
CA PHE A 230 6.26 19.13 -3.78
C PHE A 230 7.66 18.62 -4.11
N SER A 231 8.63 19.10 -3.35
CA SER A 231 10.02 18.75 -3.57
C SER A 231 10.25 17.26 -3.31
N ASP A 232 11.05 16.64 -4.17
CA ASP A 232 11.47 15.25 -4.06
C ASP A 232 12.95 15.19 -4.39
N LYS A 233 13.76 14.75 -3.43
CA LYS A 233 15.22 14.79 -3.57
C LYS A 233 15.82 13.47 -4.02
N GLY A 234 14.97 12.48 -4.32
CA GLY A 234 15.40 11.18 -4.78
C GLY A 234 16.04 10.31 -3.70
N ALA A 235 16.91 9.38 -4.11
CA ALA A 235 17.61 8.47 -3.21
C ALA A 235 18.97 8.12 -3.80
N GLN A 236 20.03 8.08 -2.97
CA GLN A 236 21.37 7.65 -3.38
C GLN A 236 22.04 6.89 -2.26
N GLY A 237 22.55 5.70 -2.56
CA GLY A 237 23.32 4.91 -1.61
C GLY A 237 23.63 3.51 -2.11
N ASP A 238 24.56 2.87 -1.44
CA ASP A 238 25.02 1.53 -1.74
C ASP A 238 25.04 0.66 -0.47
N ARG A 239 25.16 -0.65 -0.65
CA ARG A 239 25.25 -1.61 0.44
C ARG A 239 25.98 -2.87 0.00
N GLN A 240 26.82 -3.39 0.89
CA GLN A 240 27.45 -4.69 0.76
C GLN A 240 26.90 -5.67 1.81
N VAL A 241 26.65 -6.90 1.37
CA VAL A 241 26.23 -8.01 2.25
C VAL A 241 27.11 -9.22 1.98
N ASN A 242 27.65 -9.82 3.04
CA ASN A 242 28.45 -11.04 2.98
C ASN A 242 27.77 -12.13 3.78
N GLU A 243 27.66 -13.33 3.24
CA GLU A 243 26.93 -14.41 3.89
C GLU A 243 27.70 -15.73 3.85
N ILE A 244 27.53 -16.49 4.91
CA ILE A 244 27.91 -17.91 4.97
C ILE A 244 26.72 -18.70 5.51
N PHE A 245 26.43 -19.83 4.89
CA PHE A 245 25.31 -20.67 5.29
C PHE A 245 25.66 -22.16 5.24
N ALA A 246 24.96 -22.91 6.08
CA ALA A 246 25.08 -24.38 6.15
C ALA A 246 23.69 -24.99 6.33
N GLU A 247 23.50 -26.14 5.71
CA GLU A 247 22.28 -26.96 5.86
C GLU A 247 22.69 -28.43 5.97
N ILE A 248 22.05 -29.14 6.91
CA ILE A 248 22.26 -30.58 7.10
C ILE A 248 20.91 -31.30 7.17
N GLU A 249 20.77 -32.34 6.38
CA GLU A 249 19.60 -33.26 6.42
C GLU A 249 20.00 -34.59 7.00
N ILE A 250 19.23 -35.04 8.00
CA ILE A 250 19.53 -36.24 8.78
C ILE A 250 18.32 -37.16 8.74
N PRO A 251 18.37 -38.28 7.99
CA PRO A 251 17.37 -39.33 8.06
C PRO A 251 17.55 -40.13 9.35
N LEU A 252 16.64 -39.95 10.32
CA LEU A 252 16.74 -40.57 11.63
C LEU A 252 16.18 -42.00 11.67
N LEU A 253 15.03 -42.22 11.04
CA LEU A 253 14.34 -43.52 10.99
C LEU A 253 13.78 -43.75 9.59
N ALA A 254 13.89 -45.01 9.12
CA ALA A 254 13.27 -45.45 7.88
C ALA A 254 12.74 -46.87 8.04
N ASN A 255 11.55 -47.15 7.48
CA ASN A 255 10.93 -48.49 7.40
C ASN A 255 10.79 -49.23 8.74
N VAL A 256 10.60 -48.53 9.85
CA VAL A 256 10.33 -49.11 11.17
C VAL A 256 8.85 -48.88 11.58
N PRO A 257 8.30 -49.68 12.50
CA PRO A 257 6.93 -49.49 12.95
C PRO A 257 6.68 -48.09 13.48
N LEU A 258 5.64 -47.39 12.98
CA LEU A 258 5.25 -46.04 13.28
C LEU A 258 6.27 -44.98 12.82
N ALA A 259 7.24 -45.33 11.99
CA ALA A 259 8.14 -44.37 11.32
C ALA A 259 8.62 -44.98 9.98
N THR A 260 7.76 -44.91 8.96
CA THR A 260 8.16 -45.18 7.59
C THR A 260 9.29 -44.28 7.17
N GLU A 261 9.23 -43.04 7.69
CA GLU A 261 10.24 -42.00 7.48
C GLU A 261 10.24 -41.02 8.68
N LEU A 262 11.41 -40.62 9.13
CA LEU A 262 11.61 -39.53 10.08
C LEU A 262 12.89 -38.81 9.71
N ASN A 263 12.75 -37.58 9.23
CA ASN A 263 13.84 -36.71 8.82
C ASN A 263 13.89 -35.46 9.67
N VAL A 264 15.10 -34.97 9.90
CA VAL A 264 15.35 -33.64 10.50
C VAL A 264 16.28 -32.87 9.59
N ASN A 265 15.90 -31.65 9.28
CA ASN A 265 16.72 -30.69 8.54
C ASN A 265 17.06 -29.52 9.46
N LEU A 266 18.34 -29.18 9.55
CA LEU A 266 18.85 -28.05 10.33
C LEU A 266 19.59 -27.12 9.37
N SER A 267 19.28 -25.84 9.44
CA SER A 267 20.01 -24.84 8.64
C SER A 267 20.34 -23.60 9.47
N GLY A 268 21.43 -22.94 9.10
CA GLY A 268 21.84 -21.68 9.71
C GLY A 268 22.56 -20.80 8.69
N ARG A 269 22.41 -19.52 8.82
CA ARG A 269 23.06 -18.48 8.01
C ARG A 269 23.60 -17.39 8.91
N ILE A 270 24.79 -16.93 8.61
CA ILE A 270 25.41 -15.74 9.19
C ILE A 270 25.50 -14.72 8.07
N THR A 271 24.88 -13.57 8.29
CA THR A 271 24.86 -12.44 7.37
C THR A 271 25.60 -11.28 8.01
N ASP A 272 26.63 -10.76 7.36
CA ASP A 272 27.34 -9.54 7.73
C ASP A 272 26.94 -8.44 6.75
N ASP A 273 26.13 -7.52 7.25
CA ASP A 273 25.59 -6.38 6.52
C ASP A 273 26.35 -5.11 6.86
N GLU A 274 26.68 -4.29 5.87
CA GLU A 274 27.49 -3.07 6.02
C GLU A 274 26.92 -2.10 7.09
N TYR A 275 25.58 -1.98 7.19
CA TYR A 275 24.93 -1.05 8.13
C TYR A 275 24.52 -1.71 9.43
N TYR A 276 24.19 -3.02 9.40
CA TYR A 276 23.58 -3.72 10.53
C TYR A 276 24.48 -4.76 11.17
N GLY A 277 25.73 -4.88 10.67
CA GLY A 277 26.71 -5.82 11.20
C GLY A 277 26.26 -7.28 11.03
N THR A 278 26.66 -8.13 11.98
CA THR A 278 26.48 -9.58 11.87
C THR A 278 25.18 -10.04 12.51
N ASN A 279 24.33 -10.70 11.71
CA ASN A 279 23.07 -11.31 12.11
C ASN A 279 23.10 -12.81 11.82
N THR A 280 22.37 -13.60 12.62
CA THR A 280 22.28 -15.05 12.45
C THR A 280 20.83 -15.48 12.33
N THR A 281 20.54 -16.32 11.35
CA THR A 281 19.24 -16.94 11.20
C THR A 281 19.37 -18.45 11.22
N GLU A 282 18.36 -19.14 11.79
CA GLU A 282 18.36 -20.57 12.02
C GLU A 282 17.02 -21.19 11.63
N SER A 283 17.04 -22.46 11.24
CA SER A 283 15.81 -23.20 10.95
C SER A 283 15.94 -24.68 11.34
N VAL A 284 14.87 -25.21 11.89
CA VAL A 284 14.71 -26.61 12.22
C VAL A 284 13.43 -27.11 11.56
N LYS A 285 13.53 -28.16 10.72
CA LYS A 285 12.40 -28.81 10.05
C LYS A 285 12.35 -30.27 10.43
N ILE A 286 11.17 -30.79 10.73
CA ILE A 286 10.92 -32.20 11.06
C ILE A 286 9.83 -32.71 10.15
N GLY A 287 10.13 -33.83 9.46
CA GLY A 287 9.18 -34.59 8.68
C GLY A 287 9.03 -35.98 9.26
N TRP A 288 7.84 -36.35 9.72
CA TRP A 288 7.53 -37.67 10.26
C TRP A 288 6.39 -38.33 9.52
N ARG A 289 6.68 -39.48 8.92
CA ARG A 289 5.71 -40.33 8.21
C ARG A 289 5.47 -41.62 9.03
N PRO A 290 4.49 -41.60 9.96
CA PRO A 290 4.20 -42.79 10.78
C PRO A 290 3.69 -43.96 9.98
N VAL A 291 2.95 -43.70 8.91
CA VAL A 291 2.44 -44.66 7.92
C VAL A 291 2.51 -44.02 6.55
N GLU A 292 2.62 -44.81 5.49
CA GLU A 292 2.87 -44.36 4.11
C GLU A 292 2.00 -43.18 3.67
N PRO A 293 0.68 -43.14 3.90
CA PRO A 293 -0.15 -42.05 3.40
C PRO A 293 -0.12 -40.77 4.27
N LEU A 294 0.49 -40.77 5.46
CA LEU A 294 0.42 -39.67 6.41
C LEU A 294 1.80 -39.07 6.70
N LEU A 295 2.02 -37.82 6.31
CA LEU A 295 3.16 -36.99 6.71
C LEU A 295 2.71 -35.98 7.75
N ILE A 296 3.38 -35.92 8.88
CA ILE A 296 3.30 -34.86 9.88
C ILE A 296 4.57 -34.04 9.76
N ARG A 297 4.45 -32.72 9.70
CA ARG A 297 5.59 -31.82 9.54
C ARG A 297 5.51 -30.67 10.51
N GLY A 298 6.69 -30.22 10.96
CA GLY A 298 6.84 -29.01 11.75
C GLY A 298 8.08 -28.26 11.33
N THR A 299 8.00 -26.95 11.33
CA THR A 299 9.13 -26.05 11.08
C THR A 299 9.16 -24.97 12.12
N TRP A 300 10.33 -24.69 12.62
CA TRP A 300 10.65 -23.47 13.36
C TRP A 300 11.79 -22.77 12.64
N GLY A 301 11.75 -21.46 12.60
CA GLY A 301 12.85 -20.69 12.03
C GLY A 301 12.80 -19.23 12.40
N THR A 302 13.98 -18.61 12.34
CA THR A 302 14.15 -17.17 12.46
C THR A 302 14.46 -16.58 11.10
N ALA A 303 14.10 -15.31 10.88
CA ALA A 303 14.47 -14.55 9.70
C ALA A 303 14.86 -13.13 10.11
N PHE A 304 15.60 -12.48 9.23
CA PHE A 304 16.12 -11.14 9.39
C PHE A 304 15.91 -10.37 8.08
N ARG A 305 15.42 -9.14 8.19
CA ARG A 305 15.30 -8.23 7.05
C ARG A 305 15.98 -6.90 7.36
N ALA A 306 17.10 -6.62 6.73
CA ALA A 306 17.67 -5.28 6.75
C ALA A 306 16.75 -4.31 5.98
N PRO A 307 16.55 -3.07 6.45
CA PRO A 307 15.91 -2.01 5.68
C PRO A 307 16.48 -1.91 4.27
N ASN A 308 15.63 -1.69 3.28
CA ASN A 308 16.05 -1.58 1.89
C ASN A 308 16.71 -0.22 1.60
N LEU A 309 17.35 -0.07 0.43
CA LEU A 309 18.07 1.15 0.09
C LEU A 309 17.18 2.41 0.05
N ARG A 310 15.88 2.27 -0.25
CA ARG A 310 14.94 3.40 -0.19
C ARG A 310 14.64 3.79 1.27
N GLU A 311 14.43 2.81 2.14
CA GLU A 311 14.21 3.02 3.59
C GLU A 311 15.44 3.66 4.26
N LEU A 312 16.63 3.42 3.72
CA LEU A 312 17.88 4.02 4.21
C LEU A 312 18.15 5.40 3.62
N PHE A 313 18.03 5.55 2.31
CA PHE A 313 18.63 6.67 1.56
C PHE A 313 17.63 7.60 0.89
N LEU A 314 16.31 7.44 1.07
CA LEU A 314 15.36 8.42 0.56
C LEU A 314 15.66 9.81 1.16
N ALA A 315 16.09 10.75 0.31
CA ALA A 315 16.61 12.05 0.75
C ALA A 315 15.52 13.06 1.16
N GLY A 316 14.26 12.66 1.15
CA GLY A 316 13.10 13.44 1.52
C GLY A 316 12.19 13.73 0.33
N SER A 317 10.95 13.26 0.44
CA SER A 317 9.86 13.59 -0.48
C SER A 317 8.81 14.35 0.30
N THR A 318 8.46 15.56 -0.14
CA THR A 318 7.50 16.39 0.57
C THR A 318 6.12 16.32 -0.07
N GLY A 319 5.09 16.58 0.74
CA GLY A 319 3.70 16.59 0.33
C GLY A 319 2.86 17.46 1.25
N PHE A 320 1.55 17.51 1.00
CA PHE A 320 0.61 18.13 1.93
C PHE A 320 -0.54 17.16 2.24
N THR A 321 -0.93 17.13 3.51
CA THR A 321 -2.09 16.38 3.96
C THR A 321 -2.94 17.22 4.90
N ASN A 322 -4.21 16.87 5.02
CA ASN A 322 -5.09 17.50 6.00
C ASN A 322 -4.90 16.82 7.35
N VAL A 323 -4.70 17.63 8.37
CA VAL A 323 -4.43 17.20 9.73
C VAL A 323 -5.44 17.84 10.67
N ALA A 324 -6.09 17.03 11.49
CA ALA A 324 -6.94 17.50 12.57
C ALA A 324 -6.08 17.76 13.82
N ASP A 325 -6.05 19.01 14.28
CA ASP A 325 -5.24 19.43 15.42
C ASP A 325 -6.08 19.43 16.70
N PRO A 326 -5.83 18.52 17.65
CA PRO A 326 -6.61 18.42 18.89
C PRO A 326 -6.40 19.60 19.84
N CYS A 327 -5.39 20.44 19.60
CA CYS A 327 -5.11 21.60 20.44
C CYS A 327 -6.00 22.80 20.17
N TYR A 328 -6.74 22.82 19.05
CA TYR A 328 -7.68 23.90 18.77
C TYR A 328 -9.00 23.72 19.50
N VAL A 329 -9.59 24.84 19.94
CA VAL A 329 -10.93 24.87 20.57
C VAL A 329 -11.94 24.32 19.56
N PRO A 330 -12.67 23.24 19.91
CA PRO A 330 -13.69 22.68 19.03
C PRO A 330 -14.91 23.60 18.92
N ASP A 331 -15.63 23.51 17.80
CA ASP A 331 -16.82 24.37 17.53
C ASP A 331 -17.85 24.33 18.65
N GLY A 332 -18.09 23.14 19.23
CA GLY A 332 -19.02 22.95 20.37
C GLY A 332 -18.63 23.71 21.63
N ALA A 333 -17.35 24.07 21.80
CA ALA A 333 -16.83 24.83 22.93
C ALA A 333 -16.71 26.33 22.65
N LEU A 334 -17.29 26.83 21.55
CA LEU A 334 -17.37 28.24 21.22
C LEU A 334 -18.80 28.79 21.41
N ASP A 335 -18.88 30.01 21.91
CA ASP A 335 -20.12 30.78 21.86
C ASP A 335 -20.40 31.21 20.41
N GLN A 336 -21.48 30.73 19.85
CA GLN A 336 -21.84 30.89 18.44
C GLN A 336 -22.09 32.35 17.99
N LEU A 337 -22.26 33.28 18.93
CA LEU A 337 -22.49 34.69 18.64
C LEU A 337 -21.21 35.51 18.75
N THR A 338 -20.36 35.18 19.71
CA THR A 338 -19.18 35.99 20.05
C THR A 338 -17.86 35.30 19.62
N GLY A 339 -17.89 34.01 19.30
CA GLY A 339 -16.70 33.19 19.06
C GLY A 339 -15.80 33.00 20.28
N ALA A 340 -16.32 33.33 21.49
CA ALA A 340 -15.56 33.18 22.73
C ALA A 340 -15.53 31.73 23.21
N TYR A 341 -14.42 31.32 23.79
CA TYR A 341 -14.29 30.00 24.42
C TYR A 341 -15.19 29.85 25.65
N VAL A 342 -15.92 28.74 25.71
CA VAL A 342 -16.87 28.38 26.77
C VAL A 342 -16.38 27.12 27.45
N PRO A 343 -15.67 27.20 28.59
CA PRO A 343 -15.02 26.06 29.22
C PRO A 343 -15.94 24.91 29.60
N GLU A 344 -17.20 25.21 29.94
CA GLU A 344 -18.21 24.22 30.32
C GLU A 344 -18.69 23.35 29.14
N ASN A 345 -18.43 23.77 27.92
CA ASN A 345 -18.77 23.05 26.71
C ASN A 345 -17.55 22.32 26.10
N ASP A 346 -16.36 22.50 26.68
CA ASP A 346 -15.15 21.80 26.20
C ASP A 346 -15.12 20.38 26.75
N ASN A 347 -15.38 19.41 25.89
CA ASN A 347 -15.40 17.99 26.20
C ASN A 347 -14.11 17.26 25.90
N ARG A 348 -13.04 17.99 25.49
CA ARG A 348 -11.72 17.37 25.28
C ARG A 348 -11.19 16.81 26.59
N ASP A 349 -10.47 15.68 26.50
CA ASP A 349 -9.81 15.09 27.65
C ASP A 349 -8.85 16.11 28.30
N PRO A 350 -8.84 16.27 29.63
CA PRO A 350 -7.88 17.10 30.34
C PRO A 350 -6.42 16.77 30.01
N GLN A 351 -6.12 15.53 29.62
CA GLN A 351 -4.81 15.09 29.21
C GLN A 351 -4.38 15.74 27.89
N ILE A 352 -5.27 15.79 26.89
CA ILE A 352 -5.02 16.51 25.62
C ILE A 352 -4.68 17.98 25.90
N LEU A 353 -5.45 18.63 26.78
CA LEU A 353 -5.17 20.01 27.16
C LEU A 353 -3.80 20.20 27.81
N ALA A 354 -3.39 19.23 28.65
CA ALA A 354 -2.10 19.23 29.30
C ALA A 354 -0.95 19.01 28.30
N ASN A 355 -1.12 18.07 27.36
CA ASN A 355 -0.14 17.76 26.33
C ASN A 355 0.06 18.92 25.35
N CYS A 356 -1.02 19.59 24.94
CA CYS A 356 -0.94 20.79 24.14
C CYS A 356 -0.17 21.91 24.88
N ALA A 357 -0.46 22.12 26.16
CA ALA A 357 0.25 23.10 26.97
C ALA A 357 1.76 22.76 27.10
N ALA A 358 2.11 21.48 27.20
CA ALA A 358 3.50 21.03 27.27
C ALA A 358 4.28 21.29 25.97
N THR A 359 3.61 21.30 24.81
CA THR A 359 4.21 21.65 23.49
C THR A 359 4.17 23.16 23.21
N GLY A 360 3.77 23.98 24.16
CA GLY A 360 3.76 25.45 24.05
C GLY A 360 2.48 26.04 23.45
N VAL A 361 1.43 25.24 23.28
CA VAL A 361 0.12 25.70 22.81
C VAL A 361 -0.82 25.92 23.98
N ASP A 362 -1.41 27.11 24.12
CA ASP A 362 -2.56 27.27 25.03
C ASP A 362 -3.84 26.77 24.35
N PRO A 363 -4.34 25.58 24.73
CA PRO A 363 -5.48 24.97 24.05
C PRO A 363 -6.82 25.68 24.28
N ARG A 364 -6.83 26.74 25.10
CA ARG A 364 -7.99 27.59 25.37
C ARG A 364 -7.97 28.87 24.55
N LEU A 365 -6.81 29.24 24.01
CA LEU A 365 -6.62 30.41 23.15
C LEU A 365 -6.57 30.03 21.67
N ALA A 366 -6.06 28.84 21.33
CA ALA A 366 -5.97 28.35 19.96
C ALA A 366 -7.39 28.22 19.37
N ASN A 367 -7.77 29.15 18.51
CA ASN A 367 -9.13 29.26 18.00
C ASN A 367 -9.14 29.74 16.55
N ASN A 368 -9.66 28.92 15.66
CA ASN A 368 -9.89 29.27 14.26
C ASN A 368 -11.38 29.13 13.91
N ASN A 369 -12.25 29.79 14.67
CA ASN A 369 -13.71 29.73 14.51
C ASN A 369 -14.27 28.29 14.50
N GLY A 370 -13.72 27.42 15.34
CA GLY A 370 -14.11 26.01 15.44
C GLY A 370 -13.44 25.08 14.42
N PHE A 371 -12.72 25.62 13.42
CA PHE A 371 -11.97 24.79 12.49
C PHE A 371 -10.65 24.34 13.10
N ASN A 372 -10.44 23.04 13.17
CA ASN A 372 -9.23 22.40 13.68
C ASN A 372 -8.47 21.59 12.62
N THR A 373 -8.95 21.58 11.39
CA THR A 373 -8.33 20.82 10.28
C THR A 373 -7.58 21.78 9.35
N PHE A 374 -6.30 21.50 9.12
CA PHE A 374 -5.38 22.32 8.34
C PHE A 374 -4.65 21.47 7.32
N SER A 375 -4.31 22.07 6.18
CA SER A 375 -3.34 21.48 5.24
C SER A 375 -1.93 21.73 5.77
N VAL A 376 -1.19 20.66 6.03
CA VAL A 376 0.14 20.69 6.64
C VAL A 376 1.15 20.08 5.69
N GLU A 377 2.32 20.72 5.56
CA GLU A 377 3.44 20.12 4.83
C GLU A 377 3.97 18.90 5.59
N VAL A 378 4.18 17.81 4.87
CA VAL A 378 4.74 16.57 5.40
C VAL A 378 5.97 16.16 4.61
N GLN A 379 6.92 15.51 5.24
CA GLN A 379 8.10 14.97 4.58
C GLN A 379 8.29 13.50 4.95
N GLN A 380 8.39 12.65 3.96
CA GLN A 380 8.87 11.27 4.07
C GLN A 380 10.38 11.23 3.85
N GLY A 381 11.09 10.38 4.56
CA GLY A 381 12.54 10.27 4.39
C GLY A 381 13.07 8.94 4.90
N GLY A 382 14.22 8.51 4.37
CA GLY A 382 14.97 7.37 4.86
C GLY A 382 15.69 7.68 6.17
N SER A 383 16.10 6.64 6.86
CA SER A 383 16.88 6.75 8.08
C SER A 383 17.93 5.65 8.21
N LEU A 384 19.15 6.03 8.54
CA LEU A 384 20.22 5.10 8.91
C LEU A 384 20.15 4.64 10.38
N GLU A 385 19.17 5.15 11.13
CA GLU A 385 18.94 4.79 12.54
C GLU A 385 17.90 3.68 12.68
N LEU A 386 17.36 3.16 11.55
CA LEU A 386 16.44 2.03 11.57
C LEU A 386 17.15 0.77 12.06
N ASP A 387 16.49 0.01 12.91
CA ASP A 387 16.89 -1.35 13.25
C ASP A 387 16.38 -2.36 12.20
N PRO A 388 17.05 -3.49 12.01
CA PRO A 388 16.54 -4.55 11.15
C PRO A 388 15.30 -5.19 11.76
N GLU A 389 14.43 -5.68 10.90
CA GLU A 389 13.31 -6.53 11.31
C GLU A 389 13.83 -7.94 11.61
N GLU A 390 13.36 -8.49 12.69
CA GLU A 390 13.63 -9.88 13.07
C GLU A 390 12.30 -10.63 13.17
N SER A 391 12.28 -11.89 12.76
CA SER A 391 11.08 -12.71 12.90
C SER A 391 11.39 -14.10 13.43
N GLU A 392 10.42 -14.61 14.20
CA GLU A 392 10.33 -16.01 14.57
C GLU A 392 9.05 -16.61 13.96
N SER A 393 9.16 -17.78 13.37
CA SER A 393 8.02 -18.44 12.73
C SER A 393 7.91 -19.90 13.08
N TRP A 394 6.66 -20.35 13.27
CA TRP A 394 6.30 -21.73 13.51
C TRP A 394 5.30 -22.22 12.48
N THR A 395 5.53 -23.45 11.99
CA THR A 395 4.50 -24.14 11.22
C THR A 395 4.35 -25.58 11.72
N VAL A 396 3.11 -26.01 11.87
CA VAL A 396 2.81 -27.43 12.20
C VAL A 396 1.65 -27.88 11.34
N GLY A 397 1.80 -29.02 10.69
CA GLY A 397 0.76 -29.50 9.80
C GLY A 397 0.88 -30.98 9.47
N PHE A 398 -0.09 -31.44 8.70
CA PHE A 398 -0.06 -32.79 8.14
C PHE A 398 -0.46 -32.77 6.66
N ALA A 399 0.04 -33.74 5.93
CA ALA A 399 -0.42 -34.12 4.60
C ALA A 399 -0.80 -35.62 4.61
N TYR A 400 -2.00 -35.89 4.12
CA TYR A 400 -2.49 -37.26 3.93
C TYR A 400 -2.76 -37.47 2.45
N GLU A 401 -2.09 -38.47 1.85
CA GLU A 401 -2.23 -38.82 0.45
C GLU A 401 -2.50 -40.32 0.34
N GLN A 402 -3.61 -40.66 -0.27
CA GLN A 402 -4.01 -42.07 -0.43
C GLN A 402 -4.67 -42.30 -1.78
N ASP A 403 -4.10 -43.20 -2.54
CA ASP A 403 -4.74 -43.89 -3.66
C ASP A 403 -5.58 -45.08 -3.12
N PHE A 404 -6.89 -44.96 -3.25
CA PHE A 404 -7.83 -46.00 -2.84
C PHE A 404 -8.05 -47.06 -3.94
N SER A 405 -6.98 -47.44 -4.63
CA SER A 405 -6.89 -48.57 -5.56
C SER A 405 -8.11 -48.74 -6.47
N ASN A 406 -8.11 -48.08 -7.62
CA ASN A 406 -9.17 -48.10 -8.64
C ASN A 406 -10.53 -47.47 -8.23
N LYS A 407 -10.56 -46.68 -7.13
CA LYS A 407 -11.76 -45.96 -6.73
C LYS A 407 -11.53 -44.47 -6.87
N PHE A 408 -10.69 -43.89 -6.03
CA PHE A 408 -10.39 -42.46 -6.05
C PHE A 408 -9.05 -42.18 -5.38
N ASP A 409 -8.49 -41.04 -5.71
CA ASP A 409 -7.34 -40.42 -5.07
C ASP A 409 -7.80 -39.32 -4.13
N LEU A 410 -7.27 -39.26 -2.92
CA LEU A 410 -7.54 -38.25 -1.93
C LEU A 410 -6.24 -37.69 -1.36
N SER A 411 -6.07 -36.35 -1.44
CA SER A 411 -5.01 -35.65 -0.75
C SER A 411 -5.64 -34.58 0.17
N LEU A 412 -5.23 -34.58 1.42
CA LEU A 412 -5.66 -33.63 2.45
C LEU A 412 -4.43 -33.00 3.08
N GLY A 413 -4.41 -31.72 3.19
CA GLY A 413 -3.37 -30.95 3.89
C GLY A 413 -3.98 -29.94 4.85
N MET A 414 -3.36 -29.80 6.00
CA MET A 414 -3.64 -28.74 6.94
C MET A 414 -2.34 -28.25 7.55
N THR A 415 -2.14 -26.94 7.60
CA THR A 415 -0.95 -26.33 8.19
C THR A 415 -1.37 -25.12 9.04
N TYR A 416 -1.10 -25.18 10.33
CA TYR A 416 -1.10 -24.01 11.21
C TYR A 416 0.20 -23.26 11.00
N TYR A 417 0.13 -21.95 10.96
CA TYR A 417 1.30 -21.06 10.96
C TYR A 417 1.16 -19.94 12.01
N GLU A 418 2.29 -19.52 12.50
CA GLU A 418 2.46 -18.38 13.39
C GLU A 418 3.74 -17.66 12.98
N ILE A 419 3.65 -16.36 12.73
CA ILE A 419 4.74 -15.49 12.33
C ILE A 419 4.68 -14.28 13.27
N ASP A 420 5.78 -14.05 13.96
CA ASP A 420 5.98 -12.93 14.86
C ASP A 420 7.16 -12.11 14.33
N ILE A 421 6.94 -10.82 14.06
CA ILE A 421 7.96 -9.93 13.52
C ILE A 421 8.13 -8.78 14.48
N THR A 422 9.37 -8.51 14.87
CA THR A 422 9.75 -7.39 15.73
C THR A 422 10.49 -6.34 14.93
N ASN A 423 10.48 -5.10 15.42
CA ASN A 423 11.13 -3.94 14.80
C ASN A 423 10.65 -3.67 13.37
N THR A 424 9.35 -3.90 13.06
CA THR A 424 8.82 -3.67 11.70
C THR A 424 9.04 -2.25 11.25
N VAL A 425 9.62 -2.08 10.05
CA VAL A 425 9.87 -0.76 9.46
C VAL A 425 8.59 -0.25 8.82
N ILE A 426 8.09 0.86 9.32
CA ILE A 426 6.85 1.49 8.84
C ILE A 426 7.05 2.97 8.52
N GLU A 427 6.16 3.51 7.72
CA GLU A 427 5.97 4.94 7.49
C GLU A 427 4.80 5.41 8.36
N PRO A 428 5.04 6.20 9.43
CA PRO A 428 3.99 6.58 10.35
C PRO A 428 3.02 7.54 9.68
N SER A 429 1.70 7.38 9.93
CA SER A 429 0.70 8.35 9.48
C SER A 429 0.73 9.62 10.31
N THR A 430 0.24 10.74 9.76
CA THR A 430 0.05 11.99 10.52
C THR A 430 -0.89 11.81 11.70
N GLY A 431 -1.94 10.98 11.53
CA GLY A 431 -2.89 10.65 12.58
C GLY A 431 -2.22 9.95 13.76
N PHE A 432 -1.39 8.94 13.47
CA PHE A 432 -0.60 8.23 14.47
C PHE A 432 0.31 9.19 15.27
N ILE A 433 1.10 10.03 14.58
CA ILE A 433 2.02 10.98 15.24
C ILE A 433 1.26 11.98 16.13
N ILE A 434 0.09 12.45 15.68
CA ILE A 434 -0.72 13.39 16.47
C ILE A 434 -1.39 12.69 17.65
N SER A 435 -1.91 11.49 17.44
CA SER A 435 -2.52 10.70 18.51
C SER A 435 -1.50 10.43 19.61
N ASP A 436 -0.35 9.89 19.25
CA ASP A 436 0.71 9.59 20.22
C ASP A 436 1.21 10.85 20.95
N CYS A 437 1.38 11.98 20.27
CA CYS A 437 1.84 13.22 20.90
C CYS A 437 0.80 13.88 21.81
N TYR A 438 -0.49 13.83 21.46
CA TYR A 438 -1.50 14.66 22.13
C TYR A 438 -2.61 13.89 22.82
N THR A 439 -2.99 12.71 22.33
CA THR A 439 -4.16 11.98 22.86
C THR A 439 -3.79 10.84 23.77
N ASP A 440 -2.55 10.39 23.74
CA ASP A 440 -2.11 9.25 24.51
C ASP A 440 -2.03 9.53 26.00
N GLU A 441 -2.36 8.53 26.82
CA GLU A 441 -2.39 8.60 28.30
C GLU A 441 -1.00 8.83 28.91
N ALA A 442 0.08 8.53 28.22
CA ALA A 442 1.47 8.79 28.60
C ALA A 442 1.75 10.24 28.96
N GLY A 443 0.94 11.11 28.54
CA GLY A 443 0.53 12.39 29.02
C GLY A 443 1.58 13.31 29.61
N THR A 444 2.66 13.57 28.91
CA THR A 444 3.61 14.59 29.38
C THR A 444 4.16 15.47 28.26
N GLY A 445 3.66 15.36 27.02
CA GLY A 445 4.33 15.93 25.85
C GLY A 445 5.75 15.36 25.67
N ALA A 446 5.98 14.18 26.21
CA ALA A 446 7.26 13.49 26.25
C ALA A 446 7.36 12.40 25.17
N SER A 447 6.30 12.17 24.39
CA SER A 447 6.37 11.27 23.26
C SER A 447 7.49 11.70 22.29
N VAL A 448 8.25 10.72 21.82
CA VAL A 448 9.29 10.95 20.81
C VAL A 448 8.72 11.53 19.52
N PHE A 449 7.44 11.28 19.24
CA PHE A 449 6.75 11.79 18.05
C PHE A 449 6.37 13.26 18.12
N CYS A 450 6.30 13.88 19.31
CA CYS A 450 6.10 15.32 19.42
C CYS A 450 7.23 16.11 18.76
N GLY A 451 8.46 15.58 18.75
CA GLY A 451 9.60 16.18 18.05
C GLY A 451 9.47 16.19 16.52
N ARG A 452 8.56 15.39 15.96
CA ARG A 452 8.26 15.34 14.52
C ARG A 452 7.23 16.37 14.07
N ILE A 453 6.63 17.10 15.01
CA ILE A 453 5.63 18.14 14.74
C ILE A 453 6.26 19.53 14.89
N THR A 454 6.26 20.31 13.83
CA THR A 454 6.72 21.71 13.87
C THR A 454 5.52 22.64 13.81
N ARG A 455 5.44 23.59 14.77
CA ARG A 455 4.38 24.60 14.86
C ARG A 455 4.91 26.01 14.66
N ASP A 456 4.09 26.84 14.04
CA ASP A 456 4.28 28.29 14.12
C ASP A 456 3.59 28.84 15.39
N LEU A 457 4.38 29.19 16.39
CA LEU A 457 3.92 29.74 17.66
C LEU A 457 3.97 31.27 17.70
N SER A 458 4.18 31.95 16.58
CA SER A 458 4.27 33.39 16.50
C SER A 458 2.95 34.12 16.86
N ASP A 459 1.81 33.47 16.59
CA ASP A 459 0.48 33.89 17.02
C ASP A 459 -0.11 32.86 18.01
N PRO A 460 -0.18 33.19 19.30
CA PRO A 460 -0.74 32.27 20.31
C PRO A 460 -2.22 31.91 20.11
N THR A 461 -2.95 32.69 19.31
CA THR A 461 -4.36 32.41 19.00
C THR A 461 -4.52 31.50 17.78
N ASN A 462 -3.45 31.32 17.01
CA ASN A 462 -3.44 30.47 15.82
C ASN A 462 -2.11 29.70 15.67
N PRO A 463 -1.76 28.80 16.63
CA PRO A 463 -0.50 28.06 16.67
C PRO A 463 -0.52 26.86 15.72
N GLN A 464 -0.56 27.11 14.41
CA GLN A 464 -0.72 26.06 13.39
C GLN A 464 0.45 25.07 13.36
N ILE A 465 0.14 23.80 13.13
CA ILE A 465 1.12 22.83 12.65
C ILE A 465 1.47 23.23 11.22
N VAL A 466 2.76 23.46 10.95
CA VAL A 466 3.25 23.90 9.63
C VAL A 466 4.03 22.80 8.92
N PHE A 467 4.57 21.82 9.68
CA PHE A 467 5.35 20.71 9.12
C PHE A 467 5.29 19.49 10.03
N MET A 468 5.27 18.30 9.41
CA MET A 468 5.39 17.01 10.11
C MET A 468 6.39 16.09 9.38
N ASP A 469 7.26 15.46 10.16
CA ASP A 469 8.21 14.46 9.67
C ASP A 469 7.59 13.06 9.74
N LEU A 470 7.36 12.44 8.59
CA LEU A 470 6.85 11.09 8.42
C LEU A 470 7.95 10.08 8.01
N GLY A 471 9.22 10.39 8.27
CA GLY A 471 10.33 9.48 7.98
C GLY A 471 10.15 8.11 8.63
N PHE A 472 10.69 7.07 7.98
CA PHE A 472 10.57 5.68 8.45
C PHE A 472 10.98 5.49 9.90
N ILE A 473 10.27 4.62 10.60
CA ILE A 473 10.52 4.21 11.98
C ILE A 473 10.39 2.70 12.12
N ASN A 474 10.91 2.16 13.20
CA ASN A 474 10.59 0.81 13.64
C ASN A 474 9.34 0.84 14.54
N ARG A 475 8.46 -0.13 14.34
CA ARG A 475 7.33 -0.47 15.20
C ARG A 475 7.64 -1.78 15.92
N ASP A 476 7.15 -1.97 17.15
CA ASP A 476 7.61 -3.04 18.02
C ASP A 476 7.30 -4.44 17.49
N GLN A 477 6.06 -4.73 17.16
CA GLN A 477 5.66 -6.08 16.80
C GLN A 477 4.52 -6.14 15.78
N GLU A 478 4.56 -7.18 14.97
CA GLU A 478 3.50 -7.57 14.05
C GLU A 478 3.31 -9.08 14.08
N VAL A 479 2.09 -9.54 14.30
CA VAL A 479 1.75 -10.97 14.44
C VAL A 479 0.79 -11.40 13.35
N ALA A 480 1.05 -12.57 12.74
CA ALA A 480 0.13 -13.24 11.85
C ALA A 480 0.00 -14.73 12.24
N ARG A 481 -1.22 -15.19 12.48
CA ARG A 481 -1.54 -16.60 12.79
C ARG A 481 -2.70 -17.06 11.92
N GLY A 482 -2.61 -18.30 11.45
CA GLY A 482 -3.68 -18.84 10.64
C GLY A 482 -3.57 -20.34 10.40
N VAL A 483 -4.54 -20.85 9.65
CA VAL A 483 -4.59 -22.25 9.24
C VAL A 483 -4.91 -22.33 7.76
N ASP A 484 -4.05 -23.00 7.01
CA ASP A 484 -4.26 -23.31 5.61
C ASP A 484 -4.76 -24.72 5.42
N TYR A 485 -5.72 -24.89 4.52
CA TYR A 485 -6.35 -26.15 4.17
C TYR A 485 -6.19 -26.40 2.67
N ASN A 486 -5.81 -27.63 2.33
CA ASN A 486 -5.72 -28.12 0.95
C ASN A 486 -6.45 -29.45 0.85
N VAL A 487 -7.40 -29.55 -0.07
CA VAL A 487 -8.12 -30.79 -0.35
C VAL A 487 -8.10 -31.04 -1.83
N PHE A 488 -7.56 -32.15 -2.23
CA PHE A 488 -7.62 -32.64 -3.60
C PHE A 488 -8.30 -34.01 -3.66
N PHE A 489 -9.29 -34.11 -4.52
CA PHE A 489 -10.01 -35.36 -4.80
C PHE A 489 -10.02 -35.60 -6.30
N ARG A 490 -9.79 -36.87 -6.69
CA ARG A 490 -9.89 -37.28 -8.08
C ARG A 490 -10.53 -38.68 -8.15
N ASP A 491 -11.45 -38.86 -9.11
CA ASP A 491 -12.09 -40.14 -9.40
C ASP A 491 -12.39 -40.27 -10.90
N THR A 492 -12.39 -41.51 -11.41
CA THR A 492 -12.85 -41.83 -12.75
C THR A 492 -14.18 -42.58 -12.68
N ILE A 493 -15.28 -41.92 -12.96
CA ILE A 493 -16.64 -42.45 -12.89
C ILE A 493 -17.05 -43.02 -14.23
N ASN A 494 -17.44 -44.30 -14.30
CA ASN A 494 -17.88 -44.92 -15.53
C ASN A 494 -19.41 -44.90 -15.67
N VAL A 495 -19.92 -43.99 -16.49
CA VAL A 495 -21.37 -43.84 -16.82
C VAL A 495 -21.66 -44.23 -18.28
N GLY A 496 -20.95 -45.23 -18.79
CA GLY A 496 -20.99 -45.62 -20.21
C GLY A 496 -19.83 -45.04 -21.04
N VAL A 497 -19.29 -43.91 -20.58
CA VAL A 497 -17.98 -43.35 -20.94
C VAL A 497 -17.21 -43.04 -19.64
N PRO A 498 -15.88 -43.09 -19.65
CA PRO A 498 -15.10 -42.67 -18.50
C PRO A 498 -15.23 -41.16 -18.33
N LEU A 499 -15.56 -40.70 -17.14
CA LEU A 499 -15.60 -39.32 -16.72
C LEU A 499 -14.55 -39.11 -15.65
N ASP A 500 -13.49 -38.39 -15.94
CA ASP A 500 -12.49 -37.99 -14.95
C ASP A 500 -12.97 -36.74 -14.23
N PHE A 501 -13.26 -36.88 -12.95
CA PHE A 501 -13.66 -35.79 -12.07
C PHE A 501 -12.54 -35.43 -11.13
N SER A 502 -12.24 -34.14 -10.95
CA SER A 502 -11.38 -33.69 -9.87
C SER A 502 -11.97 -32.44 -9.18
N ALA A 503 -11.72 -32.37 -7.89
CA ALA A 503 -12.04 -31.22 -7.05
C ALA A 503 -10.78 -30.78 -6.31
N ASN A 504 -10.45 -29.51 -6.39
CA ASN A 504 -9.35 -28.89 -5.66
C ASN A 504 -9.90 -27.74 -4.83
N LEU A 505 -9.77 -27.83 -3.51
CA LEU A 505 -10.12 -26.78 -2.56
C LEU A 505 -8.87 -26.30 -1.86
N THR A 506 -8.63 -25.00 -1.92
CA THR A 506 -7.68 -24.30 -1.06
C THR A 506 -8.47 -23.33 -0.19
N ALA A 507 -8.19 -23.30 1.10
CA ALA A 507 -8.82 -22.34 2.02
C ALA A 507 -7.80 -21.90 3.06
N SER A 508 -7.92 -20.66 3.50
CA SER A 508 -7.14 -20.11 4.58
C SER A 508 -8.08 -19.49 5.62
N LYS A 509 -7.80 -19.75 6.89
CA LYS A 509 -8.44 -19.11 8.01
C LYS A 509 -7.42 -18.24 8.74
N LEU A 510 -7.61 -16.94 8.73
CA LEU A 510 -6.87 -16.00 9.56
C LEU A 510 -7.39 -16.12 11.00
N LEU A 511 -6.49 -16.37 11.96
CA LEU A 511 -6.81 -16.46 13.38
C LEU A 511 -6.42 -15.19 14.13
N GLU A 512 -5.38 -14.52 13.63
CA GLU A 512 -4.90 -13.26 14.18
C GLU A 512 -4.09 -12.51 13.13
N ARG A 513 -4.29 -11.21 13.08
CA ARG A 513 -3.45 -10.23 12.39
C ARG A 513 -3.43 -9.01 13.28
N SER A 514 -2.34 -8.75 13.97
CA SER A 514 -2.23 -7.65 14.93
C SER A 514 -0.90 -6.94 14.81
N THR A 515 -0.89 -5.69 15.26
CA THR A 515 0.31 -4.87 15.40
C THR A 515 0.35 -4.30 16.80
N GLU A 516 1.56 -4.14 17.36
CA GLU A 516 1.75 -3.55 18.67
C GLU A 516 2.74 -2.39 18.57
N PHE A 517 2.50 -1.37 19.37
CA PHE A 517 3.40 -0.26 19.58
C PHE A 517 3.52 0.02 21.09
N THR A 518 4.73 0.03 21.61
CA THR A 518 4.99 0.35 23.01
C THR A 518 5.24 1.85 23.16
N ASN A 519 4.38 2.50 23.90
CA ASN A 519 4.49 3.91 24.22
C ASN A 519 5.65 4.20 25.16
N PRO A 520 6.16 5.44 25.21
CA PRO A 520 7.25 5.82 26.10
C PRO A 520 6.97 5.61 27.62
N ASP A 521 5.71 5.52 28.03
CA ASP A 521 5.31 5.21 29.40
C ASP A 521 5.27 3.69 29.70
N GLY A 522 5.46 2.86 28.66
CA GLY A 522 5.41 1.41 28.74
C GLY A 522 4.01 0.83 28.56
N SER A 523 2.98 1.63 28.22
CA SER A 523 1.71 1.14 27.73
C SER A 523 1.88 0.55 26.33
N VAL A 524 1.07 -0.44 25.96
CA VAL A 524 1.12 -1.10 24.66
C VAL A 524 -0.22 -0.88 23.95
N ASP A 525 -0.13 -0.21 22.82
CA ASP A 525 -1.26 -0.09 21.89
C ASP A 525 -1.24 -1.29 20.96
N ARG A 526 -2.36 -2.00 20.90
CA ARG A 526 -2.54 -3.14 20.03
C ARG A 526 -3.72 -2.92 19.12
N GLU A 527 -3.48 -3.05 17.83
CA GLU A 527 -4.50 -3.04 16.81
C GLU A 527 -4.68 -4.43 16.22
N THR A 528 -5.91 -4.85 16.01
CA THR A 528 -6.26 -6.17 15.49
C THR A 528 -7.06 -6.01 14.21
N TYR A 529 -6.56 -6.59 13.12
CA TYR A 529 -7.12 -6.41 11.77
C TYR A 529 -7.90 -7.62 11.26
N GLN A 530 -8.00 -8.71 12.04
CA GLN A 530 -8.73 -9.91 11.64
C GLN A 530 -10.23 -9.59 11.45
N GLY A 531 -10.78 -9.88 10.27
CA GLY A 531 -12.16 -9.55 9.90
C GLY A 531 -12.33 -8.16 9.30
N GLU A 532 -11.26 -7.37 9.23
CA GLU A 532 -11.27 -6.05 8.60
C GLU A 532 -10.98 -6.11 7.10
N TRP A 533 -11.12 -4.96 6.43
CA TRP A 533 -10.82 -4.80 5.02
C TRP A 533 -9.37 -5.18 4.69
N GLY A 534 -9.22 -6.15 3.77
CA GLY A 534 -7.92 -6.72 3.42
C GLY A 534 -7.55 -7.98 4.21
N PHE A 535 -8.20 -8.23 5.36
CA PHE A 535 -7.90 -9.35 6.26
C PHE A 535 -9.14 -10.20 6.61
N PRO A 536 -9.91 -10.72 5.63
CA PRO A 536 -11.08 -11.54 5.91
C PRO A 536 -10.69 -12.76 6.74
N GLU A 537 -11.56 -13.18 7.67
CA GLU A 537 -11.29 -14.38 8.48
C GLU A 537 -11.14 -15.63 7.62
N TRP A 538 -11.97 -15.77 6.60
CA TRP A 538 -11.90 -16.89 5.67
C TRP A 538 -11.76 -16.43 4.22
N GLN A 539 -10.91 -17.12 3.50
CA GLN A 539 -10.88 -17.05 2.04
C GLN A 539 -10.70 -18.46 1.48
N ALA A 540 -11.36 -18.74 0.37
CA ALA A 540 -11.30 -20.06 -0.24
C ALA A 540 -11.42 -20.00 -1.76
N GLN A 541 -10.83 -20.99 -2.42
CA GLN A 541 -10.98 -21.24 -3.85
C GLN A 541 -11.26 -22.72 -4.07
N LEU A 542 -12.38 -23.01 -4.75
CA LEU A 542 -12.77 -24.34 -5.18
C LEU A 542 -12.73 -24.43 -6.70
N ALA A 543 -11.96 -25.37 -7.23
CA ALA A 543 -11.92 -25.70 -8.65
C ALA A 543 -12.46 -27.11 -8.86
N LEU A 544 -13.55 -27.25 -9.63
CA LEU A 544 -14.11 -28.52 -10.08
C LEU A 544 -13.78 -28.70 -11.55
N ARG A 545 -13.28 -29.87 -11.91
CA ARG A 545 -12.95 -30.20 -13.29
C ARG A 545 -13.56 -31.56 -13.66
N LEU A 546 -14.21 -31.59 -14.83
CA LEU A 546 -14.77 -32.78 -15.40
C LEU A 546 -14.22 -32.96 -16.81
N THR A 547 -13.53 -34.11 -17.04
CA THR A 547 -12.97 -34.44 -18.35
C THR A 547 -13.65 -35.70 -18.89
N TRP A 548 -14.12 -35.60 -20.14
CA TRP A 548 -14.69 -36.78 -20.84
C TRP A 548 -14.22 -36.75 -22.31
N ASP A 549 -13.57 -37.83 -22.71
CA ASP A 549 -12.96 -37.92 -24.02
C ASP A 549 -12.03 -36.72 -24.28
N ARG A 550 -12.37 -35.83 -25.22
CA ARG A 550 -11.61 -34.64 -25.58
C ARG A 550 -12.15 -33.37 -24.95
N TRP A 551 -13.16 -33.44 -24.12
CA TRP A 551 -13.80 -32.30 -23.48
C TRP A 551 -13.35 -32.14 -22.04
N THR A 552 -13.10 -30.91 -21.65
CA THR A 552 -12.85 -30.54 -20.26
C THR A 552 -13.75 -29.37 -19.87
N ALA A 553 -14.60 -29.58 -18.90
CA ALA A 553 -15.40 -28.54 -18.27
C ALA A 553 -14.80 -28.17 -16.91
N THR A 554 -14.75 -26.88 -16.59
CA THR A 554 -14.34 -26.39 -15.28
C THR A 554 -15.41 -25.52 -14.64
N TRP A 555 -15.48 -25.57 -13.33
CA TRP A 555 -16.22 -24.62 -12.51
C TRP A 555 -15.33 -24.16 -11.37
N GLU A 556 -15.15 -22.86 -11.23
CA GLU A 556 -14.35 -22.25 -10.18
C GLU A 556 -15.24 -21.38 -9.30
N THR A 557 -15.02 -21.46 -8.00
CA THR A 557 -15.68 -20.60 -7.02
C THR A 557 -14.62 -20.00 -6.12
N ARG A 558 -14.59 -18.70 -6.03
CA ARG A 558 -13.81 -17.95 -5.05
C ARG A 558 -14.73 -17.40 -3.97
N PHE A 559 -14.32 -17.51 -2.74
CA PHE A 559 -15.00 -17.03 -1.56
C PHE A 559 -14.12 -16.05 -0.79
N LEU A 560 -14.69 -14.94 -0.38
CA LEU A 560 -14.17 -14.01 0.62
C LEU A 560 -15.23 -13.86 1.69
N ASP A 561 -14.81 -13.97 2.93
CA ASP A 561 -15.67 -13.75 4.10
C ASP A 561 -16.09 -12.29 4.22
N SER A 562 -17.12 -12.05 5.01
CA SER A 562 -17.55 -10.70 5.36
C SER A 562 -16.43 -9.93 6.07
N VAL A 563 -16.35 -8.63 5.80
CA VAL A 563 -15.37 -7.72 6.41
C VAL A 563 -16.03 -6.44 6.88
N ASP A 564 -15.39 -5.78 7.84
CA ASP A 564 -15.82 -4.51 8.40
C ASP A 564 -14.64 -3.53 8.52
N SER A 565 -14.86 -2.24 8.77
CA SER A 565 -13.77 -1.27 8.87
C SER A 565 -13.13 -1.23 10.25
N ASP A 566 -13.90 -1.54 11.30
CA ASP A 566 -13.42 -1.64 12.67
C ASP A 566 -14.31 -2.62 13.43
N VAL A 567 -13.77 -3.79 13.73
CA VAL A 567 -14.52 -4.87 14.41
C VAL A 567 -14.78 -4.58 15.88
N GLU A 568 -13.99 -3.69 16.48
CA GLU A 568 -14.05 -3.44 17.93
C GLU A 568 -15.00 -2.28 18.31
N ASN A 569 -15.17 -1.29 17.42
CA ASN A 569 -15.88 -0.03 17.72
C ASN A 569 -16.95 0.36 16.70
N ILE A 570 -17.57 -0.59 16.02
CA ILE A 570 -18.55 -0.27 14.99
C ILE A 570 -19.83 0.30 15.57
N ASP A 571 -20.09 1.58 15.33
CA ASP A 571 -21.41 2.17 15.37
C ASP A 571 -21.98 2.26 13.96
N PRO A 572 -23.03 1.48 13.60
CA PRO A 572 -23.60 1.46 12.25
C PRO A 572 -24.09 2.82 11.74
N PHE A 573 -24.07 3.85 12.58
CA PHE A 573 -24.56 5.19 12.27
C PHE A 573 -23.51 6.28 12.43
N ASP A 574 -22.29 5.93 12.81
CA ASP A 574 -21.22 6.89 13.14
C ASP A 574 -20.40 7.32 11.93
N SER A 575 -20.39 6.52 10.85
CA SER A 575 -19.58 6.74 9.66
C SER A 575 -19.88 8.05 8.90
N ILE A 576 -21.06 8.65 9.13
CA ILE A 576 -21.43 9.90 8.50
C ILE A 576 -21.31 11.07 9.48
N ALA A 577 -20.09 11.53 9.67
CA ALA A 577 -19.74 12.76 10.38
C ALA A 577 -20.13 12.81 11.89
N GLY A 578 -20.10 11.69 12.59
CA GLY A 578 -20.42 11.64 14.03
C GLY A 578 -21.85 12.10 14.34
N LEU A 579 -22.78 11.88 13.42
CA LEU A 579 -24.17 12.33 13.51
C LEU A 579 -25.13 11.22 13.92
N SER A 580 -24.67 10.24 14.71
CA SER A 580 -25.50 9.11 15.16
C SER A 580 -26.84 9.52 15.76
N ASP A 581 -26.87 10.65 16.44
CA ASP A 581 -28.10 11.20 17.08
C ASP A 581 -28.95 12.08 16.16
N THR A 582 -28.47 12.36 14.95
CA THR A 582 -29.07 13.35 14.04
C THR A 582 -29.39 12.79 12.67
N CYS A 583 -29.55 11.49 12.53
CA CYS A 583 -30.06 10.88 11.31
C CYS A 583 -31.41 11.45 10.94
N PHE A 584 -31.44 12.34 9.94
CA PHE A 584 -32.67 12.90 9.41
C PHE A 584 -33.14 12.05 8.23
N GLY A 585 -34.23 11.34 8.42
CA GLY A 585 -34.84 10.58 7.33
C GLY A 585 -35.38 9.23 7.76
N PRO A 586 -36.04 8.51 6.86
CA PRO A 586 -36.57 7.19 7.18
C PRO A 586 -35.43 6.20 7.49
N PRO A 587 -35.70 5.09 8.20
CA PRO A 587 -34.71 4.09 8.59
C PRO A 587 -33.87 3.50 7.45
N ASN A 588 -34.22 3.82 6.22
CA ASN A 588 -33.50 3.43 5.00
C ASN A 588 -32.83 4.61 4.29
N ASP A 589 -32.70 5.74 4.98
CA ASP A 589 -31.99 6.90 4.43
C ASP A 589 -30.50 6.56 4.30
N VAL A 590 -29.97 6.76 3.11
CA VAL A 590 -28.58 6.48 2.78
C VAL A 590 -27.61 7.29 3.64
N LEU A 591 -28.05 8.46 4.09
CA LEU A 591 -27.25 9.35 4.95
C LEU A 591 -27.04 8.84 6.38
N CYS A 592 -27.72 7.76 6.75
CA CYS A 592 -27.66 7.18 8.09
C CYS A 592 -27.17 5.72 8.07
N ARG A 593 -26.53 5.28 6.99
CA ARG A 593 -25.98 3.94 6.87
C ARG A 593 -24.47 3.97 6.91
N ASP A 594 -23.93 3.10 7.72
CA ASP A 594 -22.56 2.67 7.61
C ASP A 594 -22.41 1.71 6.42
N TYR A 595 -21.57 2.09 5.45
CA TYR A 595 -21.21 1.28 4.30
C TYR A 595 -19.77 0.76 4.40
N ALA A 596 -19.20 0.72 5.59
CA ALA A 596 -17.87 0.20 5.82
C ALA A 596 -17.83 -1.34 5.86
N LYS A 597 -18.98 -2.01 5.81
CA LYS A 597 -19.11 -3.46 5.87
C LYS A 597 -19.39 -4.09 4.51
N ALA A 598 -18.78 -5.24 4.24
CA ALA A 598 -19.12 -6.13 3.13
C ALA A 598 -19.59 -7.49 3.63
N ASP A 599 -20.69 -7.99 3.04
CA ASP A 599 -21.15 -9.37 3.24
C ASP A 599 -20.26 -10.37 2.48
N ASP A 600 -20.45 -11.67 2.79
CA ASP A 600 -19.84 -12.78 2.06
C ASP A 600 -19.88 -12.60 0.55
N TYR A 601 -18.73 -12.79 -0.08
CA TYR A 601 -18.59 -12.61 -1.52
C TYR A 601 -18.21 -13.91 -2.21
N PHE A 602 -19.10 -14.38 -3.11
CA PHE A 602 -18.87 -15.55 -3.96
C PHE A 602 -18.75 -15.14 -5.41
N LEU A 603 -17.65 -15.51 -6.03
CA LEU A 603 -17.41 -15.29 -7.46
C LEU A 603 -17.31 -16.64 -8.17
N HIS A 604 -18.11 -16.85 -9.23
CA HIS A 604 -18.16 -18.09 -9.98
C HIS A 604 -17.71 -17.90 -11.41
N SER A 605 -16.87 -18.80 -11.91
CA SER A 605 -16.39 -18.85 -13.28
C SER A 605 -16.55 -20.25 -13.85
N THR A 606 -16.76 -20.35 -15.16
CA THR A 606 -16.87 -21.64 -15.85
C THR A 606 -16.23 -21.62 -17.22
N SER A 607 -15.71 -22.75 -17.65
CA SER A 607 -15.16 -22.90 -18.99
C SER A 607 -15.40 -24.29 -19.56
N LEU A 608 -15.37 -24.40 -20.90
CA LEU A 608 -15.43 -25.62 -21.63
C LEU A 608 -14.34 -25.62 -22.71
N PHE A 609 -13.47 -26.61 -22.69
CA PHE A 609 -12.40 -26.82 -23.66
C PHE A 609 -12.59 -28.12 -24.43
N TYR A 610 -12.20 -28.09 -25.69
CA TYR A 610 -12.10 -29.26 -26.56
C TYR A 610 -10.65 -29.41 -27.05
N ASP A 611 -10.05 -30.55 -26.77
CA ASP A 611 -8.70 -30.90 -27.19
C ASP A 611 -8.74 -31.83 -28.40
N ALA A 612 -8.38 -31.31 -29.57
CA ALA A 612 -8.05 -32.11 -30.76
C ALA A 612 -6.52 -32.34 -30.80
N ASP A 613 -6.06 -33.23 -31.71
CA ASP A 613 -4.64 -33.62 -31.76
C ASP A 613 -3.66 -32.45 -31.93
N SER A 614 -4.05 -31.44 -32.75
CA SER A 614 -3.24 -30.24 -32.99
C SER A 614 -3.88 -28.93 -32.49
N TRP A 615 -5.10 -28.98 -31.98
CA TRP A 615 -5.84 -27.79 -31.59
C TRP A 615 -6.46 -27.98 -30.20
N THR A 616 -6.41 -26.93 -29.41
CA THR A 616 -7.26 -26.77 -28.24
C THR A 616 -8.14 -25.56 -28.48
N ILE A 617 -9.45 -25.72 -28.37
CA ILE A 617 -10.43 -24.63 -28.49
C ILE A 617 -11.21 -24.57 -27.20
N GLY A 618 -11.29 -23.39 -26.60
CA GLY A 618 -12.00 -23.17 -25.36
C GLY A 618 -12.81 -21.89 -25.34
N ALA A 619 -13.84 -21.91 -24.54
CA ALA A 619 -14.63 -20.72 -24.20
C ALA A 619 -15.05 -20.77 -22.75
N GLY A 620 -15.22 -19.61 -22.15
CA GLY A 620 -15.66 -19.55 -20.77
C GLY A 620 -16.28 -18.19 -20.40
N VAL A 621 -16.80 -18.17 -19.19
CA VAL A 621 -17.43 -17.00 -18.58
C VAL A 621 -16.80 -16.81 -17.19
N ARG A 622 -16.20 -15.68 -16.97
CA ARG A 622 -15.83 -15.21 -15.63
C ARG A 622 -16.98 -14.44 -15.04
N ASN A 623 -17.14 -14.52 -13.73
CA ASN A 623 -18.24 -13.90 -13.02
C ASN A 623 -19.62 -14.26 -13.64
N VAL A 624 -19.95 -15.55 -13.63
CA VAL A 624 -21.14 -16.10 -14.29
C VAL A 624 -22.43 -15.40 -13.88
N PHE A 625 -22.54 -15.01 -12.61
CA PHE A 625 -23.74 -14.39 -12.04
C PHE A 625 -23.72 -12.87 -12.07
N ASP A 626 -22.69 -12.27 -12.67
CA ASP A 626 -22.50 -10.81 -12.71
C ASP A 626 -22.52 -10.19 -11.31
N LYS A 627 -21.82 -10.83 -10.39
CA LYS A 627 -21.75 -10.37 -9.00
C LYS A 627 -20.98 -9.05 -8.95
N GLU A 628 -21.65 -8.03 -8.49
CA GLU A 628 -21.04 -6.70 -8.29
C GLU A 628 -20.18 -6.67 -7.01
N PRO A 629 -19.16 -5.81 -6.95
CA PRO A 629 -18.45 -5.53 -5.70
C PRO A 629 -19.40 -4.87 -4.70
N PRO A 630 -19.09 -4.90 -3.39
CA PRO A 630 -19.87 -4.16 -2.40
C PRO A 630 -19.76 -2.65 -2.64
N VAL A 631 -20.77 -1.92 -2.19
CA VAL A 631 -20.75 -0.45 -2.16
C VAL A 631 -20.27 -0.03 -0.78
N VAL A 632 -19.28 0.86 -0.73
CA VAL A 632 -18.62 1.28 0.52
C VAL A 632 -18.54 2.81 0.63
N ASP A 633 -18.35 3.31 1.85
CA ASP A 633 -18.04 4.70 2.09
C ASP A 633 -16.54 4.95 1.83
N GLY A 634 -16.24 5.94 1.03
CA GLY A 634 -14.86 6.30 0.68
C GLY A 634 -14.09 7.01 1.79
N SER A 635 -14.73 7.40 2.88
CA SER A 635 -14.07 7.93 4.08
C SER A 635 -13.49 6.82 4.96
N GLU A 636 -14.12 5.61 4.91
CA GLU A 636 -13.76 4.48 5.76
C GLU A 636 -12.94 3.41 5.00
N VAL A 637 -13.21 3.26 3.71
CA VAL A 637 -12.62 2.19 2.90
C VAL A 637 -11.95 2.79 1.66
N LEU A 638 -10.72 2.35 1.35
CA LEU A 638 -10.06 2.75 0.11
C LEU A 638 -10.92 2.37 -1.09
N SER A 639 -11.48 3.37 -1.76
CA SER A 639 -12.46 3.17 -2.82
C SER A 639 -12.35 4.22 -3.92
N TYR A 640 -12.92 3.90 -5.07
CA TYR A 640 -13.18 4.85 -6.15
C TYR A 640 -14.66 4.80 -6.51
N SER A 641 -15.34 5.94 -6.46
CA SER A 641 -16.79 6.03 -6.68
C SER A 641 -17.59 5.00 -5.87
N ASN A 642 -17.30 4.90 -4.57
CA ASN A 642 -17.92 3.96 -3.63
C ASN A 642 -17.68 2.45 -3.94
N THR A 643 -16.69 2.14 -4.79
CA THR A 643 -16.30 0.77 -5.10
C THR A 643 -14.94 0.47 -4.45
N PRO A 644 -14.80 -0.55 -3.60
CA PRO A 644 -13.55 -0.86 -2.93
C PRO A 644 -12.48 -1.30 -3.92
N ILE A 645 -11.25 -0.82 -3.74
CA ILE A 645 -10.12 -1.11 -4.63
C ILE A 645 -9.04 -1.85 -3.86
N GLY A 646 -8.50 -2.93 -4.44
CA GLY A 646 -7.36 -3.65 -3.86
C GLY A 646 -7.72 -4.79 -2.91
N TYR A 647 -9.00 -4.96 -2.55
CA TYR A 647 -9.46 -5.97 -1.59
C TYR A 647 -9.90 -7.30 -2.24
N GLY A 648 -9.65 -7.46 -3.53
CA GLY A 648 -9.91 -8.73 -4.21
C GLY A 648 -11.31 -8.89 -4.79
N TYR A 649 -12.16 -7.89 -4.81
CA TYR A 649 -13.46 -7.91 -5.49
C TYR A 649 -13.32 -7.78 -7.00
N ASP A 650 -14.26 -8.38 -7.75
CA ASP A 650 -14.28 -8.31 -9.22
C ASP A 650 -14.83 -6.95 -9.67
N LEU A 651 -13.98 -6.16 -10.34
CA LEU A 651 -14.31 -4.84 -10.85
C LEU A 651 -14.73 -4.86 -12.33
N GLN A 652 -14.59 -6.01 -13.02
CA GLN A 652 -14.86 -6.12 -14.46
C GLN A 652 -16.27 -6.60 -14.78
N GLY A 653 -16.91 -7.30 -13.84
CA GLY A 653 -18.19 -7.94 -14.05
C GLY A 653 -18.09 -9.16 -14.98
N ARG A 654 -19.24 -9.58 -15.54
CA ARG A 654 -19.29 -10.77 -16.39
C ARG A 654 -18.47 -10.60 -17.66
N THR A 655 -17.45 -11.45 -17.82
CA THR A 655 -16.52 -11.43 -18.95
C THR A 655 -16.54 -12.75 -19.69
N PHE A 656 -16.65 -12.71 -21.03
CA PHE A 656 -16.56 -13.87 -21.89
C PHE A 656 -15.17 -13.96 -22.49
N PHE A 657 -14.60 -15.15 -22.55
CA PHE A 657 -13.34 -15.40 -23.24
C PHE A 657 -13.45 -16.57 -24.21
N PHE A 658 -12.57 -16.54 -25.21
CA PHE A 658 -12.44 -17.57 -26.21
C PHE A 658 -10.95 -17.80 -26.48
N ASP A 659 -10.50 -19.05 -26.40
CA ASP A 659 -9.10 -19.44 -26.59
C ASP A 659 -8.97 -20.44 -27.74
N VAL A 660 -7.93 -20.25 -28.55
CA VAL A 660 -7.51 -21.18 -29.56
C VAL A 660 -6.01 -21.38 -29.49
N VAL A 661 -5.58 -22.60 -29.23
CA VAL A 661 -4.17 -22.98 -29.23
C VAL A 661 -3.91 -23.96 -30.36
N TYR A 662 -2.95 -23.66 -31.19
CA TYR A 662 -2.47 -24.56 -32.24
C TYR A 662 -1.05 -25.03 -31.90
N ARG A 663 -0.86 -26.36 -31.89
CA ARG A 663 0.46 -26.98 -31.63
C ARG A 663 1.09 -27.42 -32.95
N MET A 664 2.16 -26.74 -33.38
CA MET A 664 2.93 -27.13 -34.54
C MET A 664 3.94 -28.23 -34.15
N GLY A 665 3.82 -29.42 -34.75
CA GLY A 665 4.86 -30.44 -34.75
C GLY A 665 5.11 -31.15 -33.42
N GLY A 666 4.12 -31.84 -32.90
CA GLY A 666 4.26 -32.80 -31.83
C GLY A 666 3.60 -34.13 -32.23
N SER A 667 4.38 -35.09 -32.67
CA SER A 667 3.95 -36.50 -32.77
C SER A 667 4.38 -37.22 -31.52
#